data_078ec58683b7f44495c4e7b11a37ab07
#
_entry.id   078ec58683b7f44495c4e7b11a37ab07
#
_cell.length_a   1.000
_cell.length_b   1.000
_cell.length_c   1.000
_cell.angle_alpha   90.00
_cell.angle_beta   90.00
_cell.angle_gamma   90.00
#
_symmetry.space_group_name_H-M   'P 1'
#
loop_
_entity.id
_entity.type
_entity.pdbx_description
1 polymer ?
#
loop_
_entity_poly.entity_id
_entity_poly.type
_entity_poly.pdbx_seq_one_letter_code
_entity_poly.pdbx_strand_id
1 'polypeptide(L)'
;MEPIGDTSDPESLDSVALGFMCGLEIHQQLATDKLHSRMPSELYDLKPDDIPPSWPKSTRRLRASEGEGGITDIAARFEQRRNRIFEYVQSPNAGLIELDEAPPRNHDYDAVDVVLTMAAMMDAKPITSLQAMRKTVVDGSNTSGFQRTTIVATGGRIDVDSSPVGVDLISLEEDSARKLETRRSDFGETVVYNLDRLGMPLVEVATAPDVRSPEHAKQTAIALGRMLRDTRRVRRGLGSIRQDLNVSIACGDRVEIKGCQDLDWIPRIIRLEMSRQLHFYHLANDLRSESSLPPLPPNRAEDSLPVENRVALAASKRIPLEVQDMTEALSSCESEMVASSLENGSSILAVALPGFSGRLGRRSLDKGGAQMPRLGRELSSSAKLAGVAGIFHSDELPAYGISEEDVESVRVELSLTQSDAFVICVAPSWQAELALEAVVSRARLAYHRIPREVRNVVIRRGKPEDGTTTSLRPLPGGARMYPETDVPVMEITQERWESICENLPMTVEERTSRLQGLGLSSNQVEALLNGETDDLFFSGIGGQLDLVPKAWASAILEHGTDKPNSLAASVYLRENGRITREGAQELLSESIEGDIDRIVDWMASEAQSRGFVPADSSSIEDAVEEILRGREEFVKERGLGAMGPLMGEVMQKLGGSADGK
;
A
#
# COMPACT_ATOMS: atom_id res chain seq x y z
N MET A 1 17.80 4.14 31.39
CA MET A 1 16.66 3.64 32.19
C MET A 1 16.22 2.34 31.54
N GLU A 2 15.97 1.30 32.33
CA GLU A 2 15.51 0.00 31.79
C GLU A 2 14.18 0.20 31.07
N PRO A 3 14.00 -0.27 29.84
CA PRO A 3 12.74 -0.15 29.12
C PRO A 3 11.68 -1.04 29.78
N ILE A 4 10.58 -0.41 30.21
CA ILE A 4 9.50 -1.08 30.94
C ILE A 4 8.21 -0.98 30.11
N GLY A 5 7.46 -2.10 30.06
CA GLY A 5 6.15 -2.16 29.43
C GLY A 5 5.60 -3.57 29.43
N ASP A 6 4.29 -3.69 29.41
CA ASP A 6 3.63 -5.00 29.30
C ASP A 6 3.56 -5.42 27.84
N THR A 7 4.40 -6.35 27.43
CA THR A 7 4.42 -6.87 26.06
C THR A 7 3.18 -7.69 25.72
N SER A 8 2.34 -8.05 26.71
CA SER A 8 1.06 -8.74 26.48
C SER A 8 -0.10 -7.79 26.22
N ASP A 9 0.07 -6.49 26.49
CA ASP A 9 -0.91 -5.43 26.20
C ASP A 9 -0.28 -4.30 25.37
N PRO A 10 -0.13 -4.47 24.03
CA PRO A 10 0.51 -3.48 23.16
C PRO A 10 -0.13 -2.09 23.21
N GLU A 11 -1.42 -2.01 23.54
CA GLU A 11 -2.15 -0.73 23.63
C GLU A 11 -1.72 0.10 24.87
N SER A 12 -1.15 -0.54 25.90
CA SER A 12 -0.66 0.12 27.12
C SER A 12 0.75 0.69 26.99
N LEU A 13 1.46 0.43 25.88
CA LEU A 13 2.85 0.83 25.72
C LEU A 13 3.00 2.35 25.52
N ASP A 14 3.88 2.95 26.32
CA ASP A 14 4.23 4.37 26.21
C ASP A 14 5.33 4.57 25.17
N SER A 15 4.97 5.20 24.04
CA SER A 15 5.88 5.49 22.94
C SER A 15 7.06 6.36 23.35
N VAL A 16 6.84 7.37 24.22
CA VAL A 16 7.88 8.29 24.64
C VAL A 16 8.87 7.60 25.58
N ALA A 17 8.36 6.85 26.56
CA ALA A 17 9.18 6.11 27.50
C ALA A 17 10.05 5.04 26.81
N LEU A 18 9.55 4.43 25.75
CA LEU A 18 10.28 3.43 24.96
C LEU A 18 11.24 4.07 23.93
N GLY A 19 11.29 5.39 23.80
CA GLY A 19 12.11 6.05 22.79
C GLY A 19 11.71 5.67 21.37
N PHE A 20 10.41 5.69 21.11
CA PHE A 20 9.83 5.37 19.83
C PHE A 20 10.32 6.32 18.72
N MET A 21 10.65 5.76 17.57
CA MET A 21 11.01 6.48 16.36
C MET A 21 10.32 5.79 15.18
N CYS A 22 9.67 6.59 14.34
CA CYS A 22 9.03 6.08 13.13
C CYS A 22 9.21 7.08 11.99
N GLY A 23 9.46 6.55 10.79
CA GLY A 23 9.38 7.25 9.52
C GLY A 23 8.46 6.48 8.58
N LEU A 24 7.92 7.18 7.59
CA LEU A 24 7.08 6.61 6.55
C LEU A 24 7.80 6.68 5.20
N GLU A 25 7.60 5.64 4.39
CA GLU A 25 7.91 5.67 2.96
C GLU A 25 6.61 5.53 2.20
N ILE A 26 6.25 6.54 1.40
CA ILE A 26 5.02 6.52 0.61
C ILE A 26 5.41 6.47 -0.86
N HIS A 27 4.86 5.48 -1.57
CA HIS A 27 5.01 5.31 -3.01
C HIS A 27 3.69 5.59 -3.68
N GLN A 28 3.64 6.57 -4.60
CA GLN A 28 2.44 6.95 -5.32
C GLN A 28 2.69 6.94 -6.83
N GLN A 29 1.84 6.21 -7.57
CA GLN A 29 1.87 6.22 -9.03
C GLN A 29 1.43 7.59 -9.58
N LEU A 30 2.16 8.09 -10.57
CA LEU A 30 1.83 9.33 -11.28
C LEU A 30 0.87 9.05 -12.44
N ALA A 31 0.07 10.05 -12.79
CA ALA A 31 -0.87 10.01 -13.92
C ALA A 31 -0.21 10.55 -15.20
N THR A 32 0.98 10.04 -15.53
CA THR A 32 1.76 10.36 -16.73
C THR A 32 2.06 9.07 -17.50
N ASP A 33 2.69 9.17 -18.65
CA ASP A 33 3.19 8.02 -19.39
C ASP A 33 4.35 7.33 -18.68
N LYS A 34 4.77 6.14 -19.13
CA LYS A 34 5.86 5.38 -18.53
C LYS A 34 7.19 6.15 -18.58
N LEU A 35 7.95 6.10 -17.49
CA LEU A 35 9.09 6.97 -17.20
C LEU A 35 10.16 6.98 -18.28
N HIS A 36 10.55 5.81 -18.80
CA HIS A 36 11.66 5.68 -19.74
C HIS A 36 11.27 5.11 -21.12
N SER A 37 10.01 4.74 -21.34
CA SER A 37 9.54 4.23 -22.64
C SER A 37 8.55 5.15 -23.35
N ARG A 38 7.82 5.99 -22.61
CA ARG A 38 6.70 6.81 -23.10
C ARG A 38 5.53 5.95 -23.60
N MET A 39 5.47 4.68 -23.20
CA MET A 39 4.27 3.87 -23.42
C MET A 39 3.15 4.35 -22.48
N PRO A 40 1.88 4.19 -22.88
CA PRO A 40 0.75 4.57 -22.01
C PRO A 40 0.81 3.85 -20.67
N SER A 41 0.55 4.57 -19.58
CA SER A 41 0.48 4.01 -18.23
C SER A 41 -0.92 3.43 -17.93
N GLU A 42 -1.41 2.53 -18.79
CA GLU A 42 -2.68 1.83 -18.61
C GLU A 42 -2.48 0.54 -17.80
N LEU A 43 -3.44 0.22 -16.92
CA LEU A 43 -3.45 -1.04 -16.20
C LEU A 43 -4.52 -1.97 -16.78
N TYR A 44 -4.09 -3.14 -17.21
CA TYR A 44 -4.96 -4.23 -17.61
C TYR A 44 -5.16 -5.13 -16.39
N ASP A 45 -6.22 -4.89 -15.61
CA ASP A 45 -6.50 -5.64 -14.37
C ASP A 45 -7.11 -7.02 -14.66
N LEU A 46 -6.38 -7.80 -15.47
CA LEU A 46 -6.77 -9.15 -15.88
C LEU A 46 -6.31 -10.19 -14.84
N LYS A 47 -7.14 -11.20 -14.62
CA LYS A 47 -6.75 -12.42 -13.92
C LYS A 47 -5.90 -13.31 -14.84
N PRO A 48 -5.12 -14.25 -14.29
CA PRO A 48 -4.29 -15.15 -15.10
C PRO A 48 -5.04 -15.86 -16.24
N ASP A 49 -6.28 -16.29 -15.98
CA ASP A 49 -7.13 -17.01 -16.94
C ASP A 49 -7.76 -16.11 -18.02
N ASP A 50 -7.83 -14.80 -17.76
CA ASP A 50 -8.44 -13.81 -18.66
C ASP A 50 -7.40 -13.19 -19.61
N ILE A 51 -6.12 -13.56 -19.50
CA ILE A 51 -5.05 -13.02 -20.35
C ILE A 51 -5.20 -13.54 -21.78
N PRO A 52 -5.28 -12.63 -22.78
CA PRO A 52 -5.40 -13.05 -24.17
C PRO A 52 -4.24 -13.97 -24.60
N PRO A 53 -4.52 -15.11 -25.23
CA PRO A 53 -3.47 -16.02 -25.70
C PRO A 53 -2.52 -15.39 -26.72
N SER A 54 -2.94 -14.30 -27.38
CA SER A 54 -2.13 -13.55 -28.34
C SER A 54 -1.05 -12.66 -27.68
N TRP A 55 -1.10 -12.46 -26.37
CA TRP A 55 -0.06 -11.67 -25.70
C TRP A 55 1.23 -12.49 -25.61
N PRO A 56 2.37 -11.94 -26.07
CA PRO A 56 3.64 -12.63 -26.01
C PRO A 56 4.04 -12.95 -24.57
N LYS A 57 4.74 -14.07 -24.41
CA LYS A 57 5.31 -14.51 -23.13
C LYS A 57 6.79 -14.80 -23.29
N SER A 58 7.59 -14.36 -22.32
CA SER A 58 9.03 -14.64 -22.25
C SER A 58 9.39 -15.18 -20.88
N THR A 59 10.43 -16.02 -20.81
CA THR A 59 10.90 -16.60 -19.55
C THR A 59 12.34 -16.22 -19.31
N ARG A 60 12.65 -15.89 -18.03
CA ARG A 60 14.02 -15.57 -17.60
C ARG A 60 14.37 -16.25 -16.29
N ARG A 61 15.66 -16.46 -16.06
CA ARG A 61 16.24 -16.80 -14.78
C ARG A 61 17.14 -15.66 -14.38
N LEU A 62 16.91 -15.07 -13.20
CA LEU A 62 17.80 -14.05 -12.68
C LEU A 62 19.09 -14.69 -12.19
N ARG A 63 20.22 -14.08 -12.54
CA ARG A 63 21.52 -14.35 -11.95
C ARG A 63 21.85 -13.17 -11.05
N ALA A 64 22.17 -13.45 -9.78
CA ALA A 64 22.70 -12.41 -8.91
C ALA A 64 24.06 -11.96 -9.47
N SER A 65 24.18 -10.70 -9.84
CA SER A 65 25.45 -10.08 -10.18
C SER A 65 26.16 -9.61 -8.90
N GLU A 66 27.49 -9.69 -8.90
CA GLU A 66 28.30 -9.05 -7.86
C GLU A 66 28.27 -7.53 -8.07
N GLY A 67 28.11 -6.77 -7.00
CA GLY A 67 28.27 -5.32 -7.03
C GLY A 67 29.74 -4.94 -7.27
N GLU A 68 30.03 -3.65 -7.50
CA GLU A 68 31.37 -3.13 -7.76
C GLU A 68 32.42 -3.52 -6.69
N GLY A 69 32.01 -3.87 -5.49
CA GLY A 69 32.86 -4.36 -4.41
C GLY A 69 33.07 -5.87 -4.36
N GLY A 70 32.64 -6.65 -5.37
CA GLY A 70 32.74 -8.12 -5.38
C GLY A 70 31.84 -8.82 -4.33
N ILE A 71 30.89 -8.11 -3.74
CA ILE A 71 29.97 -8.63 -2.72
C ILE A 71 28.58 -8.75 -3.33
N THR A 72 28.02 -9.95 -3.30
CA THR A 72 26.62 -10.16 -3.66
C THR A 72 25.71 -9.82 -2.47
N ASP A 73 24.67 -9.05 -2.70
CA ASP A 73 23.65 -8.72 -1.70
C ASP A 73 23.05 -10.00 -1.06
N ILE A 74 22.79 -9.97 0.23
CA ILE A 74 22.28 -11.12 1.00
C ILE A 74 20.93 -11.60 0.47
N ALA A 75 20.05 -10.66 0.09
CA ALA A 75 18.74 -10.99 -0.48
C ALA A 75 18.89 -11.63 -1.87
N ALA A 76 19.87 -11.18 -2.67
CA ALA A 76 20.18 -11.76 -3.98
C ALA A 76 20.71 -13.18 -3.88
N ARG A 77 21.59 -13.46 -2.92
CA ARG A 77 22.08 -14.83 -2.64
C ARG A 77 20.95 -15.77 -2.19
N PHE A 78 20.05 -15.26 -1.37
CA PHE A 78 18.90 -16.00 -0.89
C PHE A 78 17.95 -16.36 -2.04
N GLU A 79 17.62 -15.40 -2.90
CA GLU A 79 16.72 -15.61 -4.03
C GLU A 79 17.35 -16.56 -5.09
N GLN A 80 18.64 -16.46 -5.31
CA GLN A 80 19.37 -17.37 -6.22
C GLN A 80 19.28 -18.84 -5.79
N ARG A 81 19.29 -19.11 -4.47
CA ARG A 81 19.11 -20.48 -3.93
C ARG A 81 17.73 -21.06 -4.20
N ARG A 82 16.70 -20.22 -4.40
CA ARG A 82 15.33 -20.66 -4.70
C ARG A 82 15.14 -21.16 -6.13
N ASN A 83 16.10 -20.93 -7.03
CA ASN A 83 16.11 -21.40 -8.43
C ASN A 83 14.77 -21.19 -9.17
N ARG A 84 14.19 -19.98 -9.06
CA ARG A 84 12.93 -19.64 -9.68
C ARG A 84 13.07 -19.32 -11.17
N ILE A 85 12.00 -19.61 -11.92
CA ILE A 85 11.78 -19.14 -13.28
C ILE A 85 10.79 -17.98 -13.22
N PHE A 86 11.05 -16.92 -13.97
CA PHE A 86 10.15 -15.79 -14.11
C PHE A 86 9.56 -15.78 -15.52
N GLU A 87 8.22 -15.84 -15.61
CA GLU A 87 7.49 -15.72 -16.87
C GLU A 87 6.89 -14.31 -16.93
N TYR A 88 7.13 -13.62 -18.03
CA TYR A 88 6.64 -12.26 -18.28
C TYR A 88 5.61 -12.25 -19.37
N VAL A 89 4.42 -11.73 -19.07
CA VAL A 89 3.34 -11.50 -20.03
C VAL A 89 3.46 -10.07 -20.54
N GLN A 90 3.62 -9.92 -21.84
CA GLN A 90 3.77 -8.63 -22.50
C GLN A 90 2.38 -8.09 -22.89
N SER A 91 1.90 -7.12 -22.12
CA SER A 91 0.67 -6.37 -22.43
C SER A 91 0.88 -5.38 -23.58
N PRO A 92 -0.19 -4.85 -24.23
CA PRO A 92 -0.07 -3.91 -25.34
C PRO A 92 0.72 -2.63 -25.06
N ASN A 93 0.80 -2.21 -23.79
CA ASN A 93 1.57 -1.06 -23.33
C ASN A 93 2.97 -1.44 -22.79
N ALA A 94 3.48 -2.61 -23.13
CA ALA A 94 4.83 -3.03 -22.78
C ALA A 94 5.63 -3.26 -24.07
N GLY A 95 6.71 -2.49 -24.23
CA GLY A 95 7.59 -2.53 -25.40
C GLY A 95 8.93 -3.20 -25.09
N LEU A 96 9.93 -2.96 -25.97
CA LEU A 96 11.27 -3.51 -25.83
C LEU A 96 12.02 -2.98 -24.60
N ILE A 97 11.70 -1.77 -24.14
CA ILE A 97 12.33 -1.18 -22.95
C ILE A 97 11.86 -1.94 -21.69
N GLU A 98 10.57 -2.24 -21.57
CA GLU A 98 10.03 -3.06 -20.48
C GLU A 98 10.53 -4.50 -20.53
N LEU A 99 10.92 -5.00 -21.69
CA LEU A 99 11.55 -6.30 -21.85
C LEU A 99 13.06 -6.30 -21.62
N ASP A 100 13.67 -5.13 -21.35
CA ASP A 100 15.12 -4.96 -21.27
C ASP A 100 15.85 -5.38 -22.56
N GLU A 101 15.22 -5.13 -23.71
CA GLU A 101 15.75 -5.44 -25.06
C GLU A 101 16.10 -4.17 -25.86
N ALA A 102 15.85 -2.99 -25.28
CA ALA A 102 16.22 -1.69 -25.84
C ALA A 102 16.68 -0.73 -24.73
N PRO A 103 17.61 0.21 -25.04
CA PRO A 103 18.04 1.19 -24.06
C PRO A 103 16.91 2.12 -23.63
N PRO A 104 16.87 2.54 -22.35
CA PRO A 104 15.88 3.48 -21.84
C PRO A 104 16.01 4.85 -22.50
N ARG A 105 14.91 5.60 -22.53
CA ARG A 105 14.90 7.03 -22.86
C ARG A 105 15.22 7.87 -21.62
N ASN A 106 15.43 9.17 -21.82
CA ASN A 106 15.53 10.15 -20.72
C ASN A 106 14.29 10.07 -19.83
N HIS A 107 14.39 10.64 -18.63
CA HIS A 107 13.23 10.80 -17.74
C HIS A 107 12.08 11.51 -18.48
N ASP A 108 10.87 11.12 -18.15
CA ASP A 108 9.68 11.84 -18.58
C ASP A 108 9.66 13.23 -17.95
N TYR A 109 9.58 14.28 -18.78
CA TYR A 109 9.56 15.66 -18.31
C TYR A 109 8.31 15.95 -17.45
N ASP A 110 7.17 15.42 -17.85
CA ASP A 110 5.92 15.59 -17.12
C ASP A 110 5.99 14.91 -15.74
N ALA A 111 6.52 13.69 -15.67
CA ALA A 111 6.72 12.98 -14.41
C ALA A 111 7.68 13.74 -13.47
N VAL A 112 8.78 14.28 -14.03
CA VAL A 112 9.73 15.09 -13.25
C VAL A 112 9.07 16.36 -12.73
N ASP A 113 8.27 17.07 -13.54
CA ASP A 113 7.58 18.30 -13.11
C ASP A 113 6.55 18.03 -12.01
N VAL A 114 5.85 16.90 -12.07
CA VAL A 114 4.93 16.49 -10.99
C VAL A 114 5.70 16.28 -9.68
N VAL A 115 6.85 15.60 -9.72
CA VAL A 115 7.65 15.36 -8.51
C VAL A 115 8.31 16.64 -7.98
N LEU A 116 8.76 17.53 -8.87
CA LEU A 116 9.27 18.85 -8.47
C LEU A 116 8.16 19.72 -7.85
N THR A 117 6.92 19.64 -8.37
CA THR A 117 5.77 20.30 -7.76
C THR A 117 5.53 19.78 -6.33
N MET A 118 5.57 18.46 -6.13
CA MET A 118 5.46 17.87 -4.79
C MET A 118 6.61 18.34 -3.88
N ALA A 119 7.83 18.41 -4.39
CA ALA A 119 8.98 18.90 -3.66
C ALA A 119 8.79 20.37 -3.22
N ALA A 120 8.29 21.23 -4.09
CA ALA A 120 8.00 22.62 -3.78
C ALA A 120 6.88 22.76 -2.73
N MET A 121 5.82 21.94 -2.82
CA MET A 121 4.76 21.91 -1.81
C MET A 121 5.24 21.47 -0.43
N MET A 122 6.33 20.68 -0.37
CA MET A 122 6.95 20.21 0.88
C MET A 122 8.13 21.10 1.33
N ASP A 123 8.37 22.24 0.68
CA ASP A 123 9.51 23.13 0.97
C ASP A 123 10.87 22.40 0.85
N ALA A 124 10.94 21.38 -0.03
CA ALA A 124 12.14 20.59 -0.27
C ALA A 124 13.07 21.26 -1.28
N LYS A 125 14.36 20.93 -1.22
CA LYS A 125 15.38 21.48 -2.10
C LYS A 125 15.58 20.56 -3.31
N PRO A 126 15.37 21.03 -4.55
CA PRO A 126 15.56 20.22 -5.73
C PRO A 126 17.03 19.88 -5.94
N ILE A 127 17.30 18.71 -6.50
CA ILE A 127 18.60 18.33 -7.02
C ILE A 127 18.75 18.94 -8.42
N THR A 128 19.82 19.67 -8.64
CA THR A 128 20.05 20.38 -9.90
C THR A 128 20.42 19.47 -11.08
N SER A 129 20.97 18.29 -10.78
CA SER A 129 21.46 17.35 -11.79
C SER A 129 20.95 15.95 -11.45
N LEU A 130 19.90 15.50 -12.14
CA LEU A 130 19.22 14.24 -11.87
C LEU A 130 19.97 13.09 -12.53
N GLN A 131 20.55 12.22 -11.71
CA GLN A 131 21.22 10.99 -12.13
C GLN A 131 20.36 9.78 -11.77
N ALA A 132 19.98 9.01 -12.78
CA ALA A 132 19.32 7.74 -12.54
C ALA A 132 20.30 6.72 -11.91
N MET A 133 19.78 5.94 -10.95
CA MET A 133 20.51 4.86 -10.29
C MET A 133 19.78 3.54 -10.56
N ARG A 134 20.52 2.43 -10.59
CA ARG A 134 19.98 1.08 -10.62
C ARG A 134 19.89 0.55 -9.19
N LYS A 135 18.68 0.29 -8.71
CA LYS A 135 18.39 -0.31 -7.40
C LYS A 135 18.11 -1.79 -7.61
N THR A 136 19.02 -2.66 -7.23
CA THR A 136 18.94 -4.12 -7.48
C THR A 136 17.61 -4.71 -6.97
N VAL A 137 16.93 -5.45 -7.85
CA VAL A 137 15.66 -6.17 -7.57
C VAL A 137 15.84 -7.63 -7.95
N VAL A 138 15.65 -8.54 -7.00
CA VAL A 138 16.00 -9.95 -7.15
C VAL A 138 14.80 -10.89 -7.20
N ASP A 139 13.58 -10.38 -7.00
CA ASP A 139 12.36 -11.17 -6.96
C ASP A 139 11.70 -11.40 -8.34
N GLY A 140 12.33 -10.91 -9.40
CA GLY A 140 11.87 -11.00 -10.77
C GLY A 140 10.84 -9.96 -11.19
N SER A 141 10.43 -9.06 -10.30
CA SER A 141 9.44 -8.03 -10.62
C SER A 141 9.93 -6.96 -11.61
N ASN A 142 11.24 -6.89 -11.88
CA ASN A 142 11.83 -6.09 -12.91
C ASN A 142 12.63 -6.99 -13.87
N THR A 143 12.34 -6.91 -15.15
CA THR A 143 12.96 -7.73 -16.21
C THR A 143 14.48 -7.54 -16.29
N SER A 144 14.96 -6.31 -16.03
CA SER A 144 16.38 -5.95 -15.98
C SER A 144 17.11 -6.43 -14.73
N GLY A 145 16.39 -6.89 -13.68
CA GLY A 145 16.96 -7.22 -12.39
C GLY A 145 17.28 -6.00 -11.51
N PHE A 146 16.86 -4.81 -11.89
CA PHE A 146 16.96 -3.58 -11.12
C PHE A 146 15.78 -2.64 -11.42
N GLN A 147 15.53 -1.73 -10.49
CA GLN A 147 14.58 -0.63 -10.62
C GLN A 147 15.36 0.67 -10.80
N ARG A 148 15.01 1.49 -11.79
CA ARG A 148 15.60 2.81 -11.95
C ARG A 148 15.00 3.75 -10.94
N THR A 149 15.84 4.45 -10.20
CA THR A 149 15.49 5.36 -9.11
C THR A 149 16.32 6.62 -9.24
N THR A 150 15.70 7.79 -9.16
CA THR A 150 16.35 9.09 -9.27
C THR A 150 15.96 9.95 -8.09
N ILE A 151 16.93 10.47 -7.34
CA ILE A 151 16.69 11.48 -6.30
C ILE A 151 16.34 12.80 -6.98
N VAL A 152 15.19 13.38 -6.62
CA VAL A 152 14.70 14.63 -7.20
C VAL A 152 14.83 15.79 -6.21
N ALA A 153 14.58 15.56 -4.92
CA ALA A 153 14.70 16.59 -3.90
C ALA A 153 15.02 16.01 -2.51
N THR A 154 15.50 16.88 -1.62
CA THR A 154 15.85 16.52 -0.24
C THR A 154 15.51 17.65 0.74
N GLY A 155 15.41 17.32 2.03
CA GLY A 155 15.33 18.31 3.11
C GLY A 155 14.01 19.09 3.16
N GLY A 156 12.90 18.43 2.83
CA GLY A 156 11.56 19.00 2.94
C GLY A 156 10.94 18.83 4.33
N ARG A 157 9.70 19.30 4.46
CA ARG A 157 8.89 19.12 5.66
C ARG A 157 7.40 19.11 5.35
N ILE A 158 6.65 18.53 6.26
CA ILE A 158 5.19 18.59 6.28
C ILE A 158 4.73 18.95 7.70
N ASP A 159 3.71 19.80 7.81
CA ASP A 159 3.10 20.13 9.10
C ASP A 159 1.94 19.15 9.37
N VAL A 160 2.02 18.45 10.50
CA VAL A 160 1.02 17.45 10.93
C VAL A 160 0.64 17.77 12.39
N ASP A 161 -0.61 18.11 12.63
CA ASP A 161 -1.13 18.41 13.99
C ASP A 161 -0.21 19.34 14.81
N SER A 162 0.30 20.40 14.21
CA SER A 162 1.25 21.35 14.79
C SER A 162 2.63 20.76 15.15
N SER A 163 2.93 19.56 14.67
CA SER A 163 4.23 18.91 14.80
C SER A 163 4.83 18.68 13.42
N PRO A 164 5.91 19.37 13.04
CA PRO A 164 6.52 19.18 11.73
C PRO A 164 7.17 17.79 11.65
N VAL A 165 7.03 17.15 10.50
CA VAL A 165 7.74 15.92 10.13
C VAL A 165 8.65 16.25 8.96
N GLY A 166 9.95 16.00 9.10
CA GLY A 166 10.92 16.19 8.04
C GLY A 166 10.69 15.22 6.88
N VAL A 167 11.03 15.64 5.68
CA VAL A 167 11.09 14.79 4.49
C VAL A 167 12.55 14.70 4.06
N ASP A 168 13.14 13.53 4.27
CA ASP A 168 14.57 13.32 3.98
C ASP A 168 14.83 13.26 2.49
N LEU A 169 13.94 12.59 1.74
CA LEU A 169 14.16 12.24 0.35
C LEU A 169 12.85 12.19 -0.43
N ILE A 170 12.90 12.73 -1.66
CA ILE A 170 11.86 12.56 -2.67
C ILE A 170 12.53 11.99 -3.91
N SER A 171 12.11 10.80 -4.33
CA SER A 171 12.64 10.09 -5.49
C SER A 171 11.57 9.89 -6.55
N LEU A 172 12.02 9.79 -7.80
CA LEU A 172 11.23 9.33 -8.94
C LEU A 172 11.74 7.96 -9.37
N GLU A 173 10.87 6.97 -9.37
CA GLU A 173 11.19 5.56 -9.64
C GLU A 173 10.33 4.99 -10.76
N GLU A 174 10.75 3.83 -11.29
CA GLU A 174 9.90 2.96 -12.10
C GLU A 174 9.10 2.01 -11.21
N ASP A 175 7.78 1.87 -11.42
CA ASP A 175 7.03 0.81 -10.74
C ASP A 175 7.41 -0.56 -11.31
N SER A 176 7.32 -1.58 -10.48
CA SER A 176 7.65 -2.97 -10.83
C SER A 176 6.47 -3.67 -11.53
N ALA A 177 6.73 -4.76 -12.22
CA ALA A 177 5.73 -5.59 -12.85
C ALA A 177 4.73 -6.16 -11.83
N ARG A 178 3.51 -6.39 -12.28
CA ARG A 178 2.44 -6.94 -11.44
C ARG A 178 2.50 -8.45 -11.41
N LYS A 179 2.71 -9.02 -10.23
CA LYS A 179 2.64 -10.46 -10.03
C LYS A 179 1.21 -10.97 -10.25
N LEU A 180 1.06 -11.94 -11.12
CA LEU A 180 -0.21 -12.59 -11.40
C LEU A 180 -0.40 -13.83 -10.54
N GLU A 181 0.54 -14.77 -10.63
CA GLU A 181 0.47 -16.04 -9.91
C GLU A 181 1.85 -16.63 -9.65
N THR A 182 1.86 -17.70 -8.86
CA THR A 182 3.03 -18.56 -8.69
C THR A 182 2.60 -20.01 -8.95
N ARG A 183 3.23 -20.65 -9.92
CA ARG A 183 3.02 -22.07 -10.25
C ARG A 183 4.14 -22.90 -9.64
N ARG A 184 3.80 -23.99 -8.99
CA ARG A 184 4.76 -24.97 -8.47
C ARG A 184 4.72 -26.24 -9.31
N SER A 185 5.88 -26.78 -9.62
CA SER A 185 6.07 -28.04 -10.31
C SER A 185 7.22 -28.82 -9.68
N ASP A 186 7.39 -30.06 -10.07
CA ASP A 186 8.52 -30.92 -9.63
C ASP A 186 9.89 -30.33 -10.03
N PHE A 187 9.92 -29.39 -10.99
CA PHE A 187 11.13 -28.73 -11.49
C PHE A 187 11.43 -27.39 -10.84
N GLY A 188 10.58 -26.94 -9.89
CA GLY A 188 10.74 -25.67 -9.17
C GLY A 188 9.53 -24.76 -9.24
N GLU A 189 9.74 -23.49 -8.90
CA GLU A 189 8.71 -22.47 -8.80
C GLU A 189 8.80 -21.51 -10.00
N THR A 190 7.67 -21.29 -10.70
CA THR A 190 7.54 -20.29 -11.77
C THR A 190 6.66 -19.15 -11.28
N VAL A 191 7.20 -17.93 -11.26
CA VAL A 191 6.46 -16.72 -10.93
C VAL A 191 6.07 -15.99 -12.20
N VAL A 192 4.78 -15.70 -12.37
CA VAL A 192 4.23 -15.05 -13.57
C VAL A 192 3.96 -13.57 -13.26
N TYR A 193 4.48 -12.70 -14.12
CA TYR A 193 4.31 -11.25 -14.05
C TYR A 193 3.63 -10.69 -15.29
N ASN A 194 2.74 -9.68 -15.13
CA ASN A 194 2.28 -8.84 -16.22
C ASN A 194 3.11 -7.55 -16.27
N LEU A 195 3.57 -7.18 -17.46
CA LEU A 195 4.41 -5.99 -17.67
C LEU A 195 3.61 -4.69 -17.84
N ASP A 196 2.29 -4.72 -17.70
CA ASP A 196 1.42 -3.54 -17.83
C ASP A 196 1.86 -2.37 -16.94
N ARG A 197 2.25 -2.68 -15.70
CA ARG A 197 2.65 -1.71 -14.68
C ARG A 197 4.14 -1.37 -14.70
N LEU A 198 4.99 -2.24 -15.25
CA LEU A 198 6.44 -2.01 -15.27
C LEU A 198 6.78 -0.73 -16.01
N GLY A 199 7.60 0.11 -15.40
CA GLY A 199 8.05 1.38 -15.95
C GLY A 199 7.09 2.56 -15.72
N MET A 200 5.94 2.37 -15.05
CA MET A 200 5.08 3.49 -14.64
C MET A 200 5.83 4.38 -13.64
N PRO A 201 5.73 5.72 -13.77
CA PRO A 201 6.37 6.63 -12.83
C PRO A 201 5.76 6.50 -11.43
N LEU A 202 6.64 6.41 -10.44
CA LEU A 202 6.32 6.24 -9.04
C LEU A 202 7.10 7.27 -8.24
N VAL A 203 6.43 8.18 -7.52
CA VAL A 203 7.12 9.02 -6.55
C VAL A 203 7.27 8.26 -5.24
N GLU A 204 8.47 8.24 -4.69
CA GLU A 204 8.76 7.78 -3.33
C GLU A 204 9.06 8.99 -2.46
N VAL A 205 8.31 9.17 -1.37
CA VAL A 205 8.53 10.19 -0.35
C VAL A 205 8.94 9.47 0.93
N ALA A 206 10.17 9.68 1.37
CA ALA A 206 10.69 9.14 2.63
C ALA A 206 10.77 10.25 3.69
N THR A 207 10.05 10.08 4.79
CA THR A 207 10.11 11.03 5.91
C THR A 207 11.28 10.75 6.82
N ALA A 208 11.72 11.78 7.54
CA ALA A 208 12.59 11.63 8.70
C ALA A 208 11.87 10.82 9.81
N PRO A 209 12.60 10.22 10.76
CA PRO A 209 12.02 9.46 11.87
C PRO A 209 11.46 10.38 12.99
N ASP A 210 10.74 11.43 12.60
CA ASP A 210 10.21 12.47 13.48
C ASP A 210 8.82 12.19 14.03
N VAL A 211 8.20 11.10 13.56
CA VAL A 211 6.89 10.69 14.04
C VAL A 211 6.97 10.26 15.50
N ARG A 212 6.11 10.83 16.35
CA ARG A 212 6.22 10.77 17.81
C ARG A 212 5.28 9.79 18.50
N SER A 213 4.25 9.34 17.81
CA SER A 213 3.29 8.36 18.32
C SER A 213 2.69 7.53 17.18
N PRO A 214 2.08 6.37 17.49
CA PRO A 214 1.36 5.59 16.49
C PRO A 214 0.24 6.37 15.79
N GLU A 215 -0.48 7.24 16.50
CA GLU A 215 -1.52 8.11 15.95
C GLU A 215 -0.93 9.17 15.03
N HIS A 216 0.19 9.78 15.43
CA HIS A 216 0.89 10.76 14.60
C HIS A 216 1.38 10.13 13.28
N ALA A 217 1.75 8.85 13.27
CA ALA A 217 2.07 8.13 12.03
C ALA A 217 0.88 8.07 11.06
N LYS A 218 -0.32 7.77 11.59
CA LYS A 218 -1.56 7.79 10.80
C LYS A 218 -1.84 9.18 10.23
N GLN A 219 -1.75 10.23 11.05
CA GLN A 219 -1.98 11.61 10.60
C GLN A 219 -0.95 12.04 9.55
N THR A 220 0.32 11.65 9.72
CA THR A 220 1.38 11.89 8.72
C THR A 220 1.05 11.23 7.38
N ALA A 221 0.60 9.98 7.39
CA ALA A 221 0.19 9.28 6.16
C ALA A 221 -1.00 9.96 5.47
N ILE A 222 -1.98 10.45 6.24
CA ILE A 222 -3.14 11.21 5.74
C ILE A 222 -2.68 12.52 5.10
N ALA A 223 -1.83 13.29 5.79
CA ALA A 223 -1.34 14.58 5.31
C ALA A 223 -0.56 14.43 4.00
N LEU A 224 0.39 13.48 3.93
CA LEU A 224 1.12 13.17 2.71
C LEU A 224 0.19 12.75 1.57
N GLY A 225 -0.73 11.82 1.82
CA GLY A 225 -1.67 11.36 0.80
C GLY A 225 -2.59 12.47 0.27
N ARG A 226 -2.94 13.47 1.10
CA ARG A 226 -3.69 14.66 0.67
C ARG A 226 -2.82 15.54 -0.23
N MET A 227 -1.62 15.89 0.21
CA MET A 227 -0.69 16.74 -0.53
C MET A 227 -0.35 16.16 -1.92
N LEU A 228 -0.09 14.84 -2.00
CA LEU A 228 0.12 14.17 -3.28
C LEU A 228 -1.09 14.29 -4.21
N ARG A 229 -2.30 14.15 -3.68
CA ARG A 229 -3.54 14.30 -4.46
C ARG A 229 -3.84 15.73 -4.88
N ASP A 230 -3.38 16.72 -4.13
CA ASP A 230 -3.57 18.14 -4.47
C ASP A 230 -2.90 18.53 -5.78
N THR A 231 -1.88 17.80 -6.22
CA THR A 231 -1.25 17.95 -7.54
C THR A 231 -2.20 17.63 -8.69
N ARG A 232 -3.27 16.86 -8.48
CA ARG A 232 -4.18 16.32 -9.52
C ARG A 232 -3.46 15.51 -10.62
N ARG A 233 -2.21 15.11 -10.39
CA ARG A 233 -1.34 14.41 -11.33
C ARG A 233 -0.94 13.02 -10.84
N VAL A 234 -1.63 12.49 -9.81
CA VAL A 234 -1.43 11.13 -9.29
C VAL A 234 -2.57 10.20 -9.70
N ARG A 235 -2.27 8.92 -9.85
CA ARG A 235 -3.28 7.90 -10.12
C ARG A 235 -4.11 7.62 -8.88
N ARG A 236 -5.37 7.22 -9.11
CA ARG A 236 -6.32 6.83 -8.07
C ARG A 236 -6.66 5.34 -8.18
N GLY A 237 -7.25 4.81 -7.13
CA GLY A 237 -7.71 3.44 -7.06
C GLY A 237 -6.80 2.54 -6.23
N LEU A 238 -7.24 1.29 -6.04
CA LEU A 238 -6.52 0.31 -5.24
C LEU A 238 -5.13 0.00 -5.82
N GLY A 239 -4.10 0.10 -4.96
CA GLY A 239 -2.73 -0.20 -5.33
C GLY A 239 -1.98 0.96 -6.01
N SER A 240 -2.62 2.12 -6.28
CA SER A 240 -1.95 3.30 -6.82
C SER A 240 -1.06 4.01 -5.80
N ILE A 241 -1.35 3.87 -4.51
CA ILE A 241 -0.54 4.33 -3.39
C ILE A 241 -0.19 3.16 -2.49
N ARG A 242 1.04 3.11 -2.02
CA ARG A 242 1.56 2.11 -1.07
C ARG A 242 2.35 2.84 0.00
N GLN A 243 2.32 2.31 1.22
CA GLN A 243 3.10 2.88 2.31
C GLN A 243 3.78 1.79 3.12
N ASP A 244 5.00 2.09 3.51
CA ASP A 244 5.84 1.28 4.36
C ASP A 244 6.15 2.07 5.62
N LEU A 245 6.22 1.39 6.77
CA LEU A 245 6.51 1.99 8.06
C LEU A 245 7.91 1.56 8.49
N ASN A 246 8.76 2.51 8.86
CA ASN A 246 10.05 2.24 9.49
C ASN A 246 9.90 2.46 11.00
N VAL A 247 9.87 1.38 11.78
CA VAL A 247 9.56 1.42 13.22
C VAL A 247 10.76 0.98 14.03
N SER A 248 11.07 1.71 15.10
CA SER A 248 12.03 1.28 16.12
C SER A 248 11.71 1.86 17.48
N ILE A 249 12.16 1.19 18.56
CA ILE A 249 12.25 1.73 19.91
C ILE A 249 13.71 1.79 20.35
N ALA A 250 14.03 2.49 21.44
CA ALA A 250 15.42 2.66 21.86
C ALA A 250 16.17 1.36 22.08
N CYS A 251 15.51 0.36 22.68
CA CYS A 251 16.08 -0.98 22.92
C CYS A 251 15.93 -1.96 21.74
N GLY A 252 15.28 -1.54 20.64
CA GLY A 252 15.09 -2.31 19.41
C GLY A 252 16.00 -1.85 18.28
N ASP A 253 15.63 -2.15 17.04
CA ASP A 253 16.30 -1.67 15.83
C ASP A 253 15.28 -1.38 14.73
N ARG A 254 15.73 -0.81 13.60
CA ARG A 254 14.87 -0.43 12.49
C ARG A 254 14.25 -1.65 11.82
N VAL A 255 12.94 -1.69 11.78
CA VAL A 255 12.14 -2.67 11.07
C VAL A 255 11.26 -1.94 10.06
N GLU A 256 11.36 -2.34 8.80
CA GLU A 256 10.51 -1.85 7.71
C GLU A 256 9.28 -2.77 7.59
N ILE A 257 8.08 -2.21 7.73
CA ILE A 257 6.82 -2.96 7.65
C ILE A 257 6.09 -2.57 6.37
N LYS A 258 5.94 -3.55 5.48
CA LYS A 258 5.25 -3.41 4.20
C LYS A 258 3.80 -3.87 4.27
N GLY A 259 2.98 -3.34 3.34
CA GLY A 259 1.59 -3.77 3.20
C GLY A 259 0.62 -3.10 4.16
N CYS A 260 1.01 -1.96 4.73
CA CYS A 260 0.17 -1.16 5.60
C CYS A 260 -0.74 -0.23 4.77
N GLN A 261 -1.70 -0.81 4.03
CA GLN A 261 -2.55 -0.07 3.09
C GLN A 261 -3.72 0.66 3.76
N ASP A 262 -4.23 0.11 4.84
CA ASP A 262 -5.35 0.66 5.60
C ASP A 262 -4.81 1.57 6.71
N LEU A 263 -5.10 2.86 6.61
CA LEU A 263 -4.60 3.89 7.54
C LEU A 263 -5.06 3.66 8.99
N ASP A 264 -6.24 3.07 9.17
CA ASP A 264 -6.79 2.82 10.51
C ASP A 264 -6.00 1.74 11.26
N TRP A 265 -5.29 0.88 10.54
CA TRP A 265 -4.43 -0.16 11.12
C TRP A 265 -3.03 0.31 11.50
N ILE A 266 -2.57 1.48 11.01
CA ILE A 266 -1.22 1.99 11.28
C ILE A 266 -0.90 2.01 12.77
N PRO A 267 -1.74 2.62 13.66
CA PRO A 267 -1.41 2.70 15.07
C PRO A 267 -1.25 1.32 15.72
N ARG A 268 -2.14 0.39 15.38
CA ARG A 268 -2.10 -0.97 15.93
C ARG A 268 -0.87 -1.75 15.48
N ILE A 269 -0.53 -1.68 14.18
CA ILE A 269 0.66 -2.35 13.64
C ILE A 269 1.93 -1.84 14.32
N ILE A 270 2.03 -0.54 14.54
CA ILE A 270 3.16 0.09 15.24
C ILE A 270 3.25 -0.41 16.68
N ARG A 271 2.13 -0.43 17.44
CA ARG A 271 2.13 -0.92 18.83
C ARG A 271 2.53 -2.38 18.94
N LEU A 272 2.06 -3.23 18.02
CA LEU A 272 2.46 -4.63 17.96
C LEU A 272 3.96 -4.79 17.67
N GLU A 273 4.53 -3.95 16.81
CA GLU A 273 5.97 -3.96 16.55
C GLU A 273 6.78 -3.44 17.75
N MET A 274 6.31 -2.39 18.44
CA MET A 274 6.94 -1.92 19.68
C MET A 274 6.96 -3.04 20.74
N SER A 275 5.83 -3.73 20.94
CA SER A 275 5.73 -4.88 21.83
C SER A 275 6.69 -6.00 21.43
N ARG A 276 6.80 -6.30 20.13
CA ARG A 276 7.72 -7.32 19.62
C ARG A 276 9.17 -6.95 19.91
N GLN A 277 9.58 -5.72 19.67
CA GLN A 277 10.94 -5.25 19.93
C GLN A 277 11.30 -5.31 21.40
N LEU A 278 10.38 -4.88 22.27
CA LEU A 278 10.55 -4.95 23.73
C LEU A 278 10.65 -6.39 24.23
N HIS A 279 9.78 -7.28 23.75
CA HIS A 279 9.80 -8.70 24.09
C HIS A 279 11.15 -9.35 23.76
N PHE A 280 11.68 -9.12 22.56
CA PHE A 280 12.96 -9.70 22.16
C PHE A 280 14.17 -9.06 22.86
N TYR A 281 14.08 -7.81 23.28
CA TYR A 281 15.09 -7.21 24.14
C TYR A 281 15.17 -7.93 25.50
N HIS A 282 14.05 -8.20 26.14
CA HIS A 282 14.01 -8.95 27.40
C HIS A 282 14.51 -10.38 27.21
N LEU A 283 14.02 -11.08 26.18
CA LEU A 283 14.48 -12.44 25.86
C LEU A 283 16.01 -12.49 25.63
N ALA A 284 16.57 -11.52 24.93
CA ALA A 284 18.02 -11.46 24.71
C ALA A 284 18.80 -11.30 26.03
N ASN A 285 18.32 -10.45 26.92
CA ASN A 285 18.95 -10.25 28.23
C ASN A 285 18.83 -11.49 29.14
N ASP A 286 17.72 -12.21 29.13
CA ASP A 286 17.54 -13.47 29.83
C ASP A 286 18.55 -14.53 29.33
N LEU A 287 18.67 -14.69 28.02
CA LEU A 287 19.62 -15.63 27.39
C LEU A 287 21.07 -15.24 27.69
N ARG A 288 21.41 -13.96 27.66
CA ARG A 288 22.75 -13.46 27.99
C ARG A 288 23.08 -13.66 29.46
N SER A 289 22.15 -13.36 30.37
CA SER A 289 22.32 -13.55 31.81
C SER A 289 22.64 -14.99 32.15
N GLU A 290 21.88 -15.96 31.65
CA GLU A 290 22.13 -17.40 31.89
C GLU A 290 23.42 -17.89 31.25
N SER A 291 23.86 -17.25 30.18
CA SER A 291 25.12 -17.57 29.53
C SER A 291 26.30 -16.80 30.10
N SER A 292 26.12 -16.03 31.19
CA SER A 292 27.14 -15.15 31.79
C SER A 292 27.75 -14.18 30.76
N LEU A 293 26.94 -13.71 29.82
CA LEU A 293 27.33 -12.73 28.79
C LEU A 293 26.95 -11.32 29.24
N PRO A 294 27.64 -10.27 28.72
CA PRO A 294 27.28 -8.88 29.01
C PRO A 294 25.84 -8.57 28.60
N PRO A 295 25.08 -7.82 29.41
CA PRO A 295 23.72 -7.45 29.06
C PRO A 295 23.68 -6.58 27.79
N LEU A 296 22.55 -6.64 27.08
CA LEU A 296 22.26 -5.76 25.97
C LEU A 296 21.90 -4.38 26.51
N PRO A 297 22.53 -3.28 26.06
CA PRO A 297 22.20 -1.94 26.52
C PRO A 297 20.73 -1.58 26.23
N PRO A 298 20.07 -0.79 27.08
CA PRO A 298 18.70 -0.33 26.85
C PRO A 298 18.56 0.62 25.65
N ASN A 299 19.66 1.22 25.19
CA ASN A 299 19.70 2.05 24.00
C ASN A 299 20.71 1.50 22.99
N ARG A 300 20.27 1.28 21.75
CA ARG A 300 21.11 0.80 20.66
C ARG A 300 22.33 1.69 20.35
N ALA A 301 22.26 2.98 20.68
CA ALA A 301 23.40 3.88 20.51
C ALA A 301 24.59 3.52 21.40
N GLU A 302 24.36 2.72 22.44
CA GLU A 302 25.37 2.24 23.38
C GLU A 302 25.94 0.86 23.01
N ASP A 303 25.49 0.28 21.89
CA ASP A 303 25.96 -1.04 21.44
C ASP A 303 27.46 -1.01 21.13
N SER A 304 28.15 -2.03 21.59
CA SER A 304 29.59 -2.18 21.39
C SER A 304 29.87 -3.34 20.43
N LEU A 305 30.34 -3.05 19.24
CA LEU A 305 30.67 -4.06 18.23
C LEU A 305 31.61 -5.18 18.77
N PRO A 306 32.67 -4.88 19.56
CA PRO A 306 33.49 -5.94 20.17
C PRO A 306 32.73 -6.83 21.16
N VAL A 307 31.74 -6.26 21.88
CA VAL A 307 30.87 -7.05 22.78
C VAL A 307 29.95 -7.95 21.97
N GLU A 308 29.28 -7.39 20.97
CA GLU A 308 28.36 -8.13 20.10
C GLU A 308 29.06 -9.27 19.34
N ASN A 309 30.28 -9.07 18.86
CA ASN A 309 31.09 -10.12 18.23
C ASN A 309 31.41 -11.26 19.20
N ARG A 310 31.69 -10.96 20.47
CA ARG A 310 31.92 -12.02 21.52
C ARG A 310 30.62 -12.77 21.81
N VAL A 311 29.48 -12.06 21.87
CA VAL A 311 28.16 -12.68 22.07
C VAL A 311 27.82 -13.59 20.88
N ALA A 312 28.04 -13.16 19.65
CA ALA A 312 27.80 -13.94 18.45
C ALA A 312 28.65 -15.23 18.43
N LEU A 313 29.92 -15.14 18.83
CA LEU A 313 30.79 -16.32 18.95
C LEU A 313 30.31 -17.26 20.03
N ALA A 314 29.88 -16.76 21.19
CA ALA A 314 29.34 -17.56 22.28
C ALA A 314 28.04 -18.27 21.88
N ALA A 315 27.11 -17.54 21.26
CA ALA A 315 25.86 -18.07 20.72
C ALA A 315 26.12 -19.19 19.69
N SER A 316 27.07 -18.98 18.76
CA SER A 316 27.43 -19.97 17.75
C SER A 316 28.01 -21.25 18.35
N LYS A 317 28.79 -21.13 19.41
CA LYS A 317 29.32 -22.31 20.13
C LYS A 317 28.24 -23.02 20.93
N ARG A 318 27.30 -22.28 21.53
CA ARG A 318 26.23 -22.84 22.35
C ARG A 318 25.15 -23.55 21.52
N ILE A 319 24.88 -23.04 20.34
CA ILE A 319 23.88 -23.57 19.41
C ILE A 319 24.61 -24.01 18.13
N PRO A 320 25.28 -25.19 18.11
CA PRO A 320 25.89 -25.69 16.88
C PRO A 320 24.82 -26.03 15.84
N LEU A 321 25.19 -26.02 14.58
CA LEU A 321 24.33 -26.53 13.51
C LEU A 321 24.58 -28.03 13.36
N GLU A 322 23.88 -28.81 14.15
CA GLU A 322 23.93 -30.27 14.15
C GLU A 322 22.54 -30.80 13.85
N VAL A 323 22.32 -31.18 12.59
CA VAL A 323 21.04 -31.72 12.12
C VAL A 323 21.05 -33.21 12.30
N GLN A 324 20.04 -33.76 12.98
CA GLN A 324 19.87 -35.18 13.20
C GLN A 324 18.60 -35.70 12.53
N ASP A 325 18.69 -36.94 12.02
CA ASP A 325 17.56 -37.61 11.37
C ASP A 325 16.73 -38.34 12.44
N MET A 326 15.46 -37.92 12.57
CA MET A 326 14.48 -38.48 13.50
C MET A 326 13.43 -39.33 12.79
N THR A 327 13.64 -39.66 11.51
CA THR A 327 12.63 -40.37 10.69
C THR A 327 12.27 -41.70 11.28
N GLU A 328 13.24 -42.47 11.82
CA GLU A 328 13.00 -43.76 12.45
C GLU A 328 12.31 -43.57 13.82
N ALA A 329 12.79 -42.64 14.65
CA ALA A 329 12.26 -42.36 15.97
C ALA A 329 10.80 -41.90 16.00
N LEU A 330 10.35 -41.19 14.94
CA LEU A 330 9.00 -40.66 14.81
C LEU A 330 8.16 -41.38 13.74
N SER A 331 8.61 -42.50 13.21
CA SER A 331 7.92 -43.26 12.14
C SER A 331 6.54 -43.76 12.54
N SER A 332 6.29 -43.95 13.84
CA SER A 332 5.02 -44.44 14.40
C SER A 332 4.15 -43.35 15.01
N CYS A 333 4.50 -42.07 14.86
CA CYS A 333 3.68 -40.98 15.43
C CYS A 333 2.33 -40.88 14.74
N GLU A 334 1.28 -40.50 15.50
CA GLU A 334 -0.11 -40.46 15.02
C GLU A 334 -0.43 -39.16 14.20
N SER A 335 0.58 -38.38 13.84
CA SER A 335 0.39 -37.16 13.08
C SER A 335 0.09 -37.46 11.59
N GLU A 336 -1.13 -37.24 11.15
CA GLU A 336 -1.52 -37.40 9.74
C GLU A 336 -0.64 -36.57 8.78
N MET A 337 -0.22 -35.38 9.21
CA MET A 337 0.66 -34.51 8.42
C MET A 337 2.05 -35.13 8.26
N VAL A 338 2.61 -35.69 9.34
CA VAL A 338 3.91 -36.36 9.31
C VAL A 338 3.82 -37.62 8.45
N ALA A 339 2.84 -38.49 8.70
CA ALA A 339 2.63 -39.72 7.94
C ALA A 339 2.51 -39.47 6.44
N SER A 340 1.64 -38.55 6.03
CA SER A 340 1.46 -38.17 4.61
C SER A 340 2.75 -37.62 3.99
N SER A 341 3.54 -36.87 4.74
CA SER A 341 4.82 -36.32 4.22
C SER A 341 5.87 -37.42 4.05
N LEU A 342 5.93 -38.39 4.98
CA LEU A 342 6.82 -39.53 4.85
C LEU A 342 6.49 -40.44 3.67
N GLU A 343 5.20 -40.69 3.42
CA GLU A 343 4.73 -41.42 2.23
C GLU A 343 5.16 -40.73 0.91
N ASN A 344 5.30 -39.41 0.91
CA ASN A 344 5.79 -38.61 -0.21
C ASN A 344 7.32 -38.45 -0.24
N GLY A 345 8.07 -39.28 0.54
CA GLY A 345 9.52 -39.28 0.50
C GLY A 345 10.21 -38.15 1.27
N SER A 346 9.50 -37.51 2.18
CA SER A 346 10.10 -36.56 3.12
C SER A 346 10.87 -37.27 4.24
N SER A 347 11.79 -36.52 4.90
CA SER A 347 12.49 -36.96 6.13
C SER A 347 12.05 -36.07 7.29
N ILE A 348 12.23 -36.59 8.51
CA ILE A 348 12.03 -35.82 9.73
C ILE A 348 13.41 -35.47 10.28
N LEU A 349 13.78 -34.20 10.16
CA LEU A 349 15.05 -33.71 10.68
C LEU A 349 14.83 -32.82 11.90
N ALA A 350 15.78 -32.84 12.84
CA ALA A 350 15.72 -32.07 14.07
C ALA A 350 17.03 -31.36 14.40
N VAL A 351 16.92 -30.28 15.17
CA VAL A 351 18.06 -29.58 15.80
C VAL A 351 17.78 -29.31 17.26
N ALA A 352 18.83 -29.39 18.07
CA ALA A 352 18.82 -28.99 19.47
C ALA A 352 18.95 -27.46 19.60
N LEU A 353 18.24 -26.87 20.55
CA LEU A 353 18.38 -25.49 20.98
C LEU A 353 18.68 -25.43 22.48
N PRO A 354 19.97 -25.57 22.88
CA PRO A 354 20.39 -25.61 24.28
C PRO A 354 20.04 -24.34 25.05
N GLY A 355 19.31 -24.46 26.14
CA GLY A 355 18.88 -23.37 27.00
C GLY A 355 17.63 -22.62 26.53
N PHE A 356 16.87 -23.15 25.57
CA PHE A 356 15.66 -22.48 25.02
C PHE A 356 14.34 -23.09 25.52
N SER A 357 14.34 -24.03 26.44
CA SER A 357 13.10 -24.58 27.00
C SER A 357 12.23 -23.48 27.62
N GLY A 358 10.96 -23.40 27.23
CA GLY A 358 10.01 -22.37 27.65
C GLY A 358 10.16 -21.01 26.95
N ARG A 359 11.24 -20.82 26.15
CA ARG A 359 11.53 -19.53 25.48
C ARG A 359 11.07 -19.44 24.03
N LEU A 360 10.75 -20.57 23.42
CA LEU A 360 10.14 -20.59 22.09
C LEU A 360 8.69 -20.09 22.17
N GLY A 361 8.04 -20.33 23.29
CA GLY A 361 6.72 -19.82 23.65
C GLY A 361 5.57 -20.53 22.96
N ARG A 362 4.41 -20.54 23.60
CA ARG A 362 3.14 -21.05 23.04
C ARG A 362 2.37 -19.93 22.36
N ARG A 363 1.52 -20.31 21.41
CA ARG A 363 0.65 -19.35 20.72
C ARG A 363 -0.31 -18.69 21.73
N SER A 364 -0.25 -17.39 21.83
CA SER A 364 -1.18 -16.55 22.57
C SER A 364 -1.63 -15.37 21.71
N LEU A 365 -2.80 -14.84 22.04
CA LEU A 365 -3.40 -13.70 21.32
C LEU A 365 -3.62 -12.55 22.31
N ASP A 366 -3.48 -11.34 21.81
CA ASP A 366 -3.91 -10.16 22.56
C ASP A 366 -5.44 -9.99 22.53
N LYS A 367 -5.96 -8.96 23.18
CA LYS A 367 -7.39 -8.63 23.21
C LYS A 367 -7.98 -8.35 21.81
N GLY A 368 -7.17 -7.95 20.85
CA GLY A 368 -7.55 -7.65 19.46
C GLY A 368 -7.35 -8.82 18.49
N GLY A 369 -6.95 -10.00 18.98
CA GLY A 369 -6.76 -11.20 18.16
C GLY A 369 -5.38 -11.34 17.53
N ALA A 370 -4.47 -10.36 17.71
CA ALA A 370 -3.12 -10.44 17.18
C ALA A 370 -2.27 -11.46 17.93
N GLN A 371 -1.43 -12.17 17.19
CA GLN A 371 -0.50 -13.09 17.82
C GLN A 371 0.59 -12.32 18.57
N MET A 372 0.75 -12.68 19.85
CA MET A 372 1.78 -12.11 20.70
C MET A 372 3.17 -12.54 20.23
N PRO A 373 4.20 -11.70 20.50
CA PRO A 373 5.58 -12.01 20.14
C PRO A 373 6.04 -13.33 20.78
N ARG A 374 6.66 -14.20 19.99
CA ARG A 374 7.27 -15.44 20.47
C ARG A 374 8.37 -15.90 19.51
N LEU A 375 9.43 -16.47 20.05
CA LEU A 375 10.57 -16.90 19.24
C LEU A 375 10.20 -18.05 18.29
N GLY A 376 9.38 -19.01 18.72
CA GLY A 376 8.95 -20.12 17.87
C GLY A 376 8.29 -19.67 16.57
N ARG A 377 7.55 -18.55 16.58
CA ARG A 377 7.00 -17.96 15.36
C ARG A 377 8.07 -17.37 14.46
N GLU A 378 9.07 -16.68 15.02
CA GLU A 378 10.19 -16.14 14.24
C GLU A 378 11.02 -17.26 13.62
N LEU A 379 11.26 -18.35 14.35
CA LEU A 379 11.90 -19.55 13.82
C LEU A 379 11.10 -20.16 12.67
N SER A 380 9.78 -20.32 12.86
CA SER A 380 8.89 -20.84 11.81
C SER A 380 8.88 -19.95 10.57
N SER A 381 8.86 -18.62 10.75
CA SER A 381 8.94 -17.67 9.63
C SER A 381 10.26 -17.79 8.86
N SER A 382 11.38 -17.96 9.57
CA SER A 382 12.69 -18.17 8.95
C SER A 382 12.77 -19.50 8.20
N ALA A 383 12.24 -20.58 8.76
CA ALA A 383 12.18 -21.89 8.10
C ALA A 383 11.35 -21.85 6.80
N LYS A 384 10.20 -21.15 6.83
CA LYS A 384 9.32 -21.02 5.65
C LYS A 384 9.98 -20.32 4.46
N LEU A 385 11.02 -19.54 4.69
CA LEU A 385 11.81 -18.95 3.61
C LEU A 385 12.55 -20.03 2.79
N ALA A 386 12.87 -21.20 3.39
CA ALA A 386 13.37 -22.36 2.66
C ALA A 386 12.29 -23.14 1.88
N GLY A 387 11.02 -22.70 1.94
CA GLY A 387 9.91 -23.29 1.21
C GLY A 387 9.16 -24.40 1.95
N VAL A 388 9.51 -24.69 3.21
CA VAL A 388 8.78 -25.66 4.03
C VAL A 388 7.43 -25.11 4.50
N ALA A 389 6.48 -25.99 4.80
CA ALA A 389 5.15 -25.60 5.29
C ALA A 389 5.22 -25.02 6.72
N GLY A 390 6.14 -25.49 7.55
CA GLY A 390 6.35 -25.05 8.93
C GLY A 390 7.34 -25.94 9.66
N ILE A 391 7.39 -25.74 10.95
CA ILE A 391 8.20 -26.52 11.91
C ILE A 391 7.36 -26.85 13.13
N PHE A 392 7.75 -27.88 13.88
CA PHE A 392 7.28 -28.14 15.24
C PHE A 392 8.39 -27.81 16.23
N HIS A 393 8.06 -27.38 17.43
CA HIS A 393 9.03 -27.13 18.47
C HIS A 393 8.55 -27.60 19.83
N SER A 394 9.50 -27.95 20.73
CA SER A 394 9.25 -28.57 22.01
C SER A 394 8.24 -27.85 22.90
N ASP A 395 8.21 -26.50 22.89
CA ASP A 395 7.32 -25.74 23.78
C ASP A 395 5.84 -25.81 23.35
N GLU A 396 5.53 -26.16 22.08
CA GLU A 396 4.16 -26.38 21.59
C GLU A 396 3.72 -27.85 21.66
N LEU A 397 4.68 -28.77 21.79
CA LEU A 397 4.42 -30.19 21.91
C LEU A 397 4.15 -30.59 23.39
N PRO A 398 3.40 -31.70 23.66
CA PRO A 398 2.72 -32.56 22.67
C PRO A 398 1.52 -31.91 22.03
N ALA A 399 1.39 -32.04 20.71
CA ALA A 399 0.29 -31.51 19.88
C ALA A 399 0.40 -32.08 18.46
N TYR A 400 -0.61 -31.85 17.63
CA TYR A 400 -0.62 -32.18 16.19
C TYR A 400 -0.43 -33.68 15.88
N GLY A 401 -0.80 -34.55 16.79
CA GLY A 401 -0.59 -36.01 16.68
C GLY A 401 0.83 -36.48 17.02
N ILE A 402 1.66 -35.59 17.60
CA ILE A 402 2.95 -35.94 18.23
C ILE A 402 2.71 -36.06 19.72
N SER A 403 2.90 -37.26 20.27
CA SER A 403 2.61 -37.63 21.67
C SER A 403 3.73 -37.19 22.64
N GLU A 404 3.50 -37.35 23.96
CA GLU A 404 4.53 -37.14 24.96
C GLU A 404 5.68 -38.17 24.80
N GLU A 405 5.37 -39.40 24.41
CA GLU A 405 6.36 -40.46 24.16
C GLU A 405 7.24 -40.10 22.96
N ASP A 406 6.66 -39.56 21.89
CA ASP A 406 7.40 -39.09 20.73
C ASP A 406 8.33 -37.92 21.10
N VAL A 407 7.85 -36.98 21.90
CA VAL A 407 8.65 -35.85 22.41
C VAL A 407 9.82 -36.34 23.23
N GLU A 408 9.61 -37.30 24.12
CA GLU A 408 10.69 -37.87 24.95
C GLU A 408 11.69 -38.65 24.09
N SER A 409 11.24 -39.39 23.09
CA SER A 409 12.12 -40.07 22.13
C SER A 409 13.06 -39.09 21.43
N VAL A 410 12.55 -37.94 20.93
CA VAL A 410 13.37 -36.88 20.33
C VAL A 410 14.36 -36.30 21.36
N ARG A 411 13.93 -36.06 22.60
CA ARG A 411 14.81 -35.55 23.67
C ARG A 411 15.97 -36.47 23.97
N VAL A 412 15.70 -37.76 24.05
CA VAL A 412 16.72 -38.81 24.30
C VAL A 412 17.71 -38.87 23.15
N GLU A 413 17.21 -38.93 21.90
CA GLU A 413 18.05 -39.03 20.71
C GLU A 413 18.96 -37.80 20.55
N LEU A 414 18.43 -36.59 20.79
CA LEU A 414 19.21 -35.35 20.79
C LEU A 414 20.04 -35.13 22.07
N SER A 415 19.99 -36.04 23.04
CA SER A 415 20.69 -35.93 24.33
C SER A 415 20.37 -34.62 25.09
N LEU A 416 19.11 -34.18 25.12
CA LEU A 416 18.68 -32.92 25.69
C LEU A 416 18.49 -32.99 27.21
N THR A 417 18.83 -31.88 27.87
CA THR A 417 18.48 -31.62 29.27
C THR A 417 17.11 -30.93 29.37
N GLN A 418 16.59 -30.80 30.60
CA GLN A 418 15.29 -30.12 30.82
C GLN A 418 15.30 -28.63 30.40
N SER A 419 16.47 -27.99 30.39
CA SER A 419 16.62 -26.60 29.98
C SER A 419 16.65 -26.40 28.46
N ASP A 420 16.72 -27.50 27.70
CA ASP A 420 16.92 -27.43 26.26
C ASP A 420 15.61 -27.62 25.49
N ALA A 421 15.50 -26.94 24.39
CA ALA A 421 14.42 -27.07 23.41
C ALA A 421 14.92 -27.78 22.15
N PHE A 422 14.00 -28.19 21.31
CA PHE A 422 14.29 -28.70 19.97
C PHE A 422 13.30 -28.20 18.94
N VAL A 423 13.70 -28.29 17.67
CA VAL A 423 12.86 -27.99 16.52
C VAL A 423 12.93 -29.16 15.55
N ILE A 424 11.76 -29.55 15.02
CA ILE A 424 11.58 -30.58 14.01
C ILE A 424 11.08 -29.96 12.72
N CYS A 425 11.63 -30.37 11.58
CA CYS A 425 11.17 -30.05 10.25
C CYS A 425 10.88 -31.32 9.46
N VAL A 426 9.69 -31.37 8.84
CA VAL A 426 9.26 -32.50 7.99
C VAL A 426 9.17 -32.00 6.56
N ALA A 427 10.11 -32.40 5.71
CA ALA A 427 10.22 -32.01 4.32
C ALA A 427 11.22 -32.91 3.57
N PRO A 428 11.40 -32.82 2.24
CA PRO A 428 12.53 -33.41 1.56
C PRO A 428 13.86 -33.05 2.25
N SER A 429 14.76 -34.00 2.46
CA SER A 429 15.95 -33.84 3.32
C SER A 429 16.72 -32.54 3.07
N TRP A 430 17.06 -32.24 1.80
CA TRP A 430 17.79 -31.02 1.44
C TRP A 430 17.06 -29.74 1.85
N GLN A 431 15.72 -29.75 1.81
CA GLN A 431 14.88 -28.61 2.15
C GLN A 431 14.73 -28.44 3.66
N ALA A 432 14.60 -29.56 4.38
CA ALA A 432 14.57 -29.58 5.84
C ALA A 432 15.90 -29.09 6.43
N GLU A 433 17.06 -29.51 5.84
CA GLU A 433 18.38 -29.00 6.22
C GLU A 433 18.50 -27.50 6.09
N LEU A 434 18.08 -26.92 4.95
CA LEU A 434 18.07 -25.46 4.74
C LEU A 434 17.14 -24.73 5.73
N ALA A 435 15.98 -25.33 6.02
CA ALA A 435 15.02 -24.77 6.97
C ALA A 435 15.61 -24.75 8.38
N LEU A 436 16.27 -25.84 8.81
CA LEU A 436 16.90 -25.93 10.12
C LEU A 436 18.16 -25.06 10.24
N GLU A 437 18.94 -24.89 9.18
CA GLU A 437 20.02 -23.88 9.13
C GLU A 437 19.46 -22.47 9.40
N ALA A 438 18.34 -22.12 8.77
CA ALA A 438 17.67 -20.83 9.01
C ALA A 438 17.14 -20.71 10.45
N VAL A 439 16.60 -21.80 11.02
CA VAL A 439 16.16 -21.86 12.41
C VAL A 439 17.31 -21.60 13.38
N VAL A 440 18.42 -22.32 13.24
CA VAL A 440 19.62 -22.18 14.10
C VAL A 440 20.20 -20.76 13.97
N SER A 441 20.29 -20.24 12.75
CA SER A 441 20.72 -18.86 12.51
C SER A 441 19.83 -17.84 13.23
N ARG A 442 18.49 -17.99 13.15
CA ARG A 442 17.55 -17.11 13.82
C ARG A 442 17.57 -17.28 15.35
N ALA A 443 17.77 -18.49 15.86
CA ALA A 443 17.92 -18.73 17.29
C ALA A 443 19.19 -18.06 17.87
N ARG A 444 20.31 -18.10 17.13
CA ARG A 444 21.54 -17.38 17.52
C ARG A 444 21.31 -15.86 17.59
N LEU A 445 20.51 -15.31 16.68
CA LEU A 445 20.14 -13.88 16.69
C LEU A 445 19.29 -13.49 17.91
N ALA A 446 18.65 -14.44 18.61
CA ALA A 446 17.91 -14.13 19.84
C ALA A 446 18.79 -13.64 21.00
N TYR A 447 20.11 -13.81 20.93
CA TYR A 447 21.07 -13.22 21.87
C TYR A 447 21.37 -11.75 21.59
N HIS A 448 20.88 -11.21 20.49
CA HIS A 448 21.11 -9.84 20.04
C HIS A 448 19.80 -9.05 20.01
N ARG A 449 19.89 -7.75 19.72
CA ARG A 449 18.70 -6.98 19.32
C ARG A 449 18.01 -7.66 18.15
N ILE A 450 16.74 -7.34 18.00
CA ILE A 450 16.03 -7.80 16.81
C ILE A 450 16.84 -7.46 15.56
N PRO A 451 16.87 -8.32 14.55
CA PRO A 451 17.56 -8.01 13.31
C PRO A 451 16.87 -6.87 12.58
N ARG A 452 17.67 -6.10 11.87
CA ARG A 452 17.16 -5.18 10.84
C ARG A 452 16.55 -5.98 9.72
N GLU A 453 15.25 -5.89 9.58
CA GLU A 453 14.52 -6.73 8.63
C GLU A 453 13.33 -6.01 8.01
N VAL A 454 12.89 -6.55 6.88
CA VAL A 454 11.63 -6.19 6.23
C VAL A 454 10.58 -7.20 6.65
N ARG A 455 9.42 -6.73 7.06
CA ARG A 455 8.26 -7.54 7.45
C ARG A 455 7.04 -7.19 6.61
N ASN A 456 6.14 -8.13 6.44
CA ASN A 456 4.84 -7.89 5.80
C ASN A 456 3.71 -8.01 6.82
N VAL A 457 2.72 -7.14 6.71
CA VAL A 457 1.45 -7.28 7.42
C VAL A 457 0.73 -8.52 6.90
N VAL A 458 0.18 -9.32 7.80
CA VAL A 458 -0.64 -10.49 7.43
C VAL A 458 -1.99 -10.01 6.93
N ILE A 459 -2.24 -10.22 5.65
CA ILE A 459 -3.47 -9.79 4.98
C ILE A 459 -4.33 -11.00 4.66
N ARG A 460 -5.60 -10.97 5.06
CA ARG A 460 -6.60 -11.93 4.64
C ARG A 460 -7.78 -11.20 3.97
N ARG A 461 -8.24 -11.73 2.83
CA ARG A 461 -9.34 -11.15 2.04
C ARG A 461 -9.15 -9.66 1.74
N GLY A 462 -7.89 -9.24 1.45
CA GLY A 462 -7.56 -7.87 1.08
C GLY A 462 -7.46 -6.86 2.23
N LYS A 463 -7.60 -7.30 3.49
CA LYS A 463 -7.48 -6.46 4.68
C LYS A 463 -6.49 -7.04 5.68
N PRO A 464 -5.85 -6.23 6.54
CA PRO A 464 -5.14 -6.73 7.69
C PRO A 464 -6.07 -7.61 8.54
N GLU A 465 -5.59 -8.76 8.99
CA GLU A 465 -6.40 -9.69 9.79
C GLU A 465 -6.51 -9.20 11.24
N ASP A 466 -5.35 -8.89 11.82
CA ASP A 466 -5.21 -8.55 13.25
C ASP A 466 -4.07 -7.57 13.53
N GLY A 467 -3.35 -7.13 12.50
CA GLY A 467 -2.15 -6.28 12.58
C GLY A 467 -0.85 -7.04 12.75
N THR A 468 -0.87 -8.36 12.85
CA THR A 468 0.33 -9.19 12.95
C THR A 468 1.22 -9.08 11.70
N THR A 469 2.54 -9.10 11.89
CA THR A 469 3.52 -9.11 10.80
C THR A 469 4.30 -10.42 10.74
N THR A 470 4.89 -10.71 9.58
CA THR A 470 5.83 -11.84 9.37
C THR A 470 7.09 -11.34 8.70
N SER A 471 8.25 -11.94 9.06
CA SER A 471 9.53 -11.62 8.41
C SER A 471 9.50 -11.98 6.94
N LEU A 472 10.02 -11.10 6.11
CA LEU A 472 10.14 -11.29 4.65
C LEU A 472 11.60 -11.51 4.23
N ARG A 473 12.51 -10.66 4.69
CA ARG A 473 13.92 -10.69 4.34
C ARG A 473 14.74 -9.77 5.27
N PRO A 474 16.08 -9.92 5.34
CA PRO A 474 16.93 -8.90 5.95
C PRO A 474 16.77 -7.54 5.25
N LEU A 475 17.01 -6.46 5.98
CA LEU A 475 17.04 -5.12 5.40
C LEU A 475 18.20 -5.02 4.41
N PRO A 476 17.99 -4.52 3.18
CA PRO A 476 19.06 -4.39 2.19
C PRO A 476 20.14 -3.42 2.65
N GLY A 477 21.40 -3.74 2.34
CA GLY A 477 22.54 -2.85 2.58
C GLY A 477 22.73 -1.78 1.49
N GLY A 478 23.64 -0.82 1.73
CA GLY A 478 23.93 0.29 0.79
C GLY A 478 24.57 -0.13 -0.55
N ALA A 479 25.11 -1.35 -0.65
CA ALA A 479 25.67 -1.91 -1.89
C ALA A 479 24.60 -2.27 -2.96
N ARG A 480 23.34 -1.96 -2.72
CA ARG A 480 22.19 -2.26 -3.60
C ARG A 480 22.08 -1.30 -4.80
N MET A 481 22.67 -0.12 -4.73
CA MET A 481 22.49 0.93 -5.72
C MET A 481 23.80 1.25 -6.44
N TYR A 482 23.73 1.44 -7.77
CA TYR A 482 24.84 1.87 -8.62
C TYR A 482 24.32 2.72 -9.78
N PRO A 483 25.18 3.59 -10.42
CA PRO A 483 24.71 4.49 -11.46
C PRO A 483 24.11 3.77 -12.68
N GLU A 484 23.01 4.30 -13.20
CA GLU A 484 22.42 3.92 -14.49
C GLU A 484 23.06 4.77 -15.58
N THR A 485 23.92 4.16 -16.39
CA THR A 485 24.70 4.89 -17.41
C THR A 485 23.97 5.07 -18.73
N ASP A 486 22.89 4.30 -18.97
CA ASP A 486 22.12 4.36 -20.22
C ASP A 486 21.08 5.49 -20.21
N VAL A 487 20.79 6.06 -19.04
CA VAL A 487 19.92 7.23 -18.90
C VAL A 487 20.79 8.48 -18.77
N PRO A 488 20.74 9.43 -19.73
CA PRO A 488 21.46 10.69 -19.61
C PRO A 488 21.04 11.49 -18.38
N VAL A 489 22.01 12.23 -17.82
CA VAL A 489 21.75 13.18 -16.73
C VAL A 489 20.78 14.27 -17.22
N MET A 490 19.78 14.60 -16.39
CA MET A 490 18.85 15.68 -16.66
C MET A 490 19.13 16.86 -15.74
N GLU A 491 19.41 18.02 -16.33
CA GLU A 491 19.58 19.26 -15.57
C GLU A 491 18.24 19.91 -15.24
N ILE A 492 18.08 20.35 -14.00
CA ILE A 492 16.96 21.17 -13.54
C ILE A 492 17.44 22.62 -13.49
N THR A 493 16.97 23.43 -14.41
CA THR A 493 17.35 24.85 -14.45
C THR A 493 16.63 25.65 -13.38
N GLN A 494 17.22 26.76 -12.99
CA GLN A 494 16.62 27.66 -11.99
C GLN A 494 15.27 28.20 -12.47
N GLU A 495 15.16 28.53 -13.75
CA GLU A 495 13.92 29.04 -14.35
C GLU A 495 12.78 28.01 -14.29
N ARG A 496 13.10 26.73 -14.54
CA ARG A 496 12.12 25.64 -14.43
C ARG A 496 11.62 25.48 -12.98
N TRP A 497 12.54 25.52 -12.02
CA TRP A 497 12.18 25.44 -10.61
C TRP A 497 11.33 26.64 -10.16
N GLU A 498 11.72 27.87 -10.51
CA GLU A 498 10.97 29.08 -10.19
C GLU A 498 9.56 29.03 -10.79
N SER A 499 9.44 28.63 -12.06
CA SER A 499 8.12 28.46 -12.72
C SER A 499 7.22 27.47 -12.00
N ILE A 500 7.77 26.38 -11.46
CA ILE A 500 7.01 25.41 -10.66
C ILE A 500 6.56 26.03 -9.34
N CYS A 501 7.45 26.73 -8.63
CA CYS A 501 7.13 27.40 -7.36
C CYS A 501 6.06 28.48 -7.51
N GLU A 502 6.01 29.18 -8.65
CA GLU A 502 5.01 30.20 -8.94
C GLU A 502 3.62 29.62 -9.29
N ASN A 503 3.56 28.36 -9.71
CA ASN A 503 2.34 27.71 -10.22
C ASN A 503 1.94 26.49 -9.36
N LEU A 504 2.08 26.57 -8.04
CA LEU A 504 1.67 25.48 -7.15
C LEU A 504 0.15 25.24 -7.21
N PRO A 505 -0.29 23.99 -7.17
CA PRO A 505 -1.70 23.67 -7.10
C PRO A 505 -2.31 24.14 -5.77
N MET A 506 -3.59 24.50 -5.81
CA MET A 506 -4.34 24.82 -4.58
C MET A 506 -4.42 23.60 -3.68
N THR A 507 -4.24 23.83 -2.38
CA THR A 507 -4.46 22.79 -1.35
C THR A 507 -5.95 22.47 -1.18
N VAL A 508 -6.24 21.32 -0.59
CA VAL A 508 -7.63 20.94 -0.28
C VAL A 508 -8.30 21.94 0.67
N GLU A 509 -7.55 22.56 1.57
CA GLU A 509 -8.03 23.60 2.49
C GLU A 509 -8.41 24.88 1.75
N GLU A 510 -7.58 25.32 0.81
CA GLU A 510 -7.86 26.48 -0.05
C GLU A 510 -9.07 26.22 -0.94
N ARG A 511 -9.15 25.04 -1.58
CA ARG A 511 -10.32 24.63 -2.40
C ARG A 511 -11.59 24.58 -1.55
N THR A 512 -11.52 24.00 -0.35
CA THR A 512 -12.64 23.94 0.61
C THR A 512 -13.12 25.35 0.95
N SER A 513 -12.20 26.24 1.33
CA SER A 513 -12.53 27.63 1.70
C SER A 513 -13.18 28.39 0.55
N ARG A 514 -12.69 28.23 -0.68
CA ARG A 514 -13.27 28.86 -1.88
C ARG A 514 -14.66 28.33 -2.19
N LEU A 515 -14.87 27.01 -2.13
CA LEU A 515 -16.19 26.40 -2.38
C LEU A 515 -17.20 26.83 -1.32
N GLN A 516 -16.82 26.86 -0.04
CA GLN A 516 -17.67 27.37 1.05
C GLN A 516 -18.00 28.86 0.86
N GLY A 517 -17.02 29.66 0.45
CA GLY A 517 -17.19 31.08 0.13
C GLY A 517 -18.22 31.36 -0.96
N LEU A 518 -18.43 30.40 -1.89
CA LEU A 518 -19.48 30.42 -2.91
C LEU A 518 -20.84 29.91 -2.40
N GLY A 519 -20.96 29.62 -1.11
CA GLY A 519 -22.20 29.24 -0.45
C GLY A 519 -22.61 27.77 -0.62
N LEU A 520 -21.71 26.88 -1.03
CA LEU A 520 -21.98 25.45 -1.12
C LEU A 520 -22.17 24.82 0.28
N SER A 521 -23.01 23.81 0.38
CA SER A 521 -23.14 23.00 1.60
C SER A 521 -21.91 22.11 1.81
N SER A 522 -21.64 21.73 3.06
CA SER A 522 -20.53 20.84 3.39
C SER A 522 -20.56 19.53 2.59
N ASN A 523 -21.75 18.96 2.36
CA ASN A 523 -21.89 17.74 1.56
C ASN A 523 -21.52 17.95 0.09
N GLN A 524 -21.92 19.11 -0.51
CA GLN A 524 -21.52 19.43 -1.89
C GLN A 524 -20.01 19.66 -2.00
N VAL A 525 -19.42 20.36 -1.04
CA VAL A 525 -17.96 20.60 -0.98
C VAL A 525 -17.22 19.27 -0.91
N GLU A 526 -17.59 18.41 0.04
CA GLU A 526 -16.97 17.09 0.19
C GLU A 526 -17.12 16.22 -1.05
N ALA A 527 -18.31 16.20 -1.66
CA ALA A 527 -18.58 15.39 -2.85
C ALA A 527 -17.77 15.87 -4.07
N LEU A 528 -17.69 17.20 -4.31
CA LEU A 528 -16.88 17.76 -5.38
C LEU A 528 -15.38 17.46 -5.21
N LEU A 529 -14.85 17.62 -4.00
CA LEU A 529 -13.44 17.34 -3.71
C LEU A 529 -13.11 15.85 -3.81
N ASN A 530 -13.97 14.98 -3.29
CA ASN A 530 -13.79 13.52 -3.37
C ASN A 530 -13.90 13.02 -4.82
N GLY A 531 -14.76 13.62 -5.62
CA GLY A 531 -14.92 13.34 -7.04
C GLY A 531 -13.84 13.98 -7.92
N GLU A 532 -13.01 14.88 -7.39
CA GLU A 532 -12.06 15.73 -8.14
C GLU A 532 -12.73 16.51 -9.28
N THR A 533 -13.97 16.93 -9.06
CA THR A 533 -14.79 17.69 -10.02
C THR A 533 -14.84 19.19 -9.71
N ASP A 534 -14.13 19.60 -8.67
CA ASP A 534 -14.03 21.00 -8.24
C ASP A 534 -13.30 21.90 -9.28
N ASP A 535 -12.35 21.37 -10.05
CA ASP A 535 -11.72 22.14 -11.14
C ASP A 535 -12.72 22.44 -12.25
N LEU A 536 -13.58 21.48 -12.62
CA LEU A 536 -14.69 21.70 -13.53
C LEU A 536 -15.69 22.72 -12.95
N PHE A 537 -15.99 22.61 -11.65
CA PHE A 537 -16.86 23.55 -10.97
C PHE A 537 -16.32 24.99 -11.06
N PHE A 538 -15.04 25.22 -10.73
CA PHE A 538 -14.41 26.54 -10.82
C PHE A 538 -14.33 27.06 -12.26
N SER A 539 -14.03 26.19 -13.23
CA SER A 539 -14.04 26.55 -14.65
C SER A 539 -15.42 27.02 -15.11
N GLY A 540 -16.48 26.36 -14.65
CA GLY A 540 -17.85 26.78 -14.98
C GLY A 540 -18.23 28.12 -14.34
N ILE A 541 -17.90 28.32 -13.05
CA ILE A 541 -18.18 29.61 -12.34
C ILE A 541 -17.36 30.77 -12.92
N GLY A 542 -16.15 30.54 -13.38
CA GLY A 542 -15.32 31.55 -14.06
C GLY A 542 -15.55 31.69 -15.57
N GLY A 543 -16.48 30.89 -16.12
CA GLY A 543 -16.77 30.84 -17.57
C GLY A 543 -17.66 31.97 -18.09
N GLN A 544 -18.15 31.80 -19.33
CA GLN A 544 -18.96 32.79 -20.02
C GLN A 544 -20.41 32.90 -19.49
N LEU A 545 -20.93 31.83 -18.89
CA LEU A 545 -22.28 31.76 -18.35
C LEU A 545 -22.30 32.13 -16.87
N ASP A 546 -23.27 32.97 -16.47
CA ASP A 546 -23.50 33.27 -15.05
C ASP A 546 -24.24 32.08 -14.38
N LEU A 547 -23.46 31.14 -13.87
CA LEU A 547 -23.99 29.92 -13.25
C LEU A 547 -24.24 30.13 -11.77
N VAL A 548 -25.42 29.73 -11.28
CA VAL A 548 -25.72 29.70 -9.84
C VAL A 548 -24.91 28.60 -9.18
N PRO A 549 -23.99 28.92 -8.22
CA PRO A 549 -23.03 27.92 -7.69
C PRO A 549 -23.66 26.65 -7.17
N LYS A 550 -24.74 26.74 -6.37
CA LYS A 550 -25.43 25.57 -5.81
C LYS A 550 -26.07 24.69 -6.87
N ALA A 551 -26.66 25.30 -7.90
CA ALA A 551 -27.28 24.56 -8.99
C ALA A 551 -26.24 23.89 -9.87
N TRP A 552 -25.13 24.59 -10.15
CA TRP A 552 -24.01 24.03 -10.90
C TRP A 552 -23.34 22.86 -10.18
N ALA A 553 -23.05 22.98 -8.87
CA ALA A 553 -22.53 21.90 -8.06
C ALA A 553 -23.44 20.67 -8.09
N SER A 554 -24.76 20.88 -7.90
CA SER A 554 -25.74 19.78 -7.93
C SER A 554 -25.79 19.08 -9.28
N ALA A 555 -25.71 19.84 -10.38
CA ALA A 555 -25.72 19.28 -11.73
C ALA A 555 -24.48 18.44 -12.03
N ILE A 556 -23.28 18.89 -11.63
CA ILE A 556 -22.04 18.09 -11.75
C ILE A 556 -22.18 16.77 -10.99
N LEU A 557 -22.67 16.80 -9.76
CA LEU A 557 -22.81 15.62 -8.90
C LEU A 557 -23.90 14.65 -9.37
N GLU A 558 -24.96 15.15 -10.03
CA GLU A 558 -26.09 14.34 -10.51
C GLU A 558 -25.81 13.72 -11.90
N HIS A 559 -25.18 14.47 -12.82
CA HIS A 559 -25.04 14.09 -14.23
C HIS A 559 -23.60 13.75 -14.67
N GLY A 560 -22.60 13.97 -13.81
CA GLY A 560 -21.19 13.71 -14.12
C GLY A 560 -20.56 14.81 -14.99
N THR A 561 -19.44 14.50 -15.63
CA THR A 561 -18.54 15.48 -16.27
C THR A 561 -18.31 15.27 -17.77
N ASP A 562 -18.99 14.30 -18.37
CA ASP A 562 -18.70 13.89 -19.76
C ASP A 562 -19.03 14.94 -20.81
N LYS A 563 -20.04 15.82 -20.53
CA LYS A 563 -20.48 16.87 -21.45
C LYS A 563 -20.60 18.22 -20.71
N PRO A 564 -19.47 18.82 -20.30
CA PRO A 564 -19.48 19.98 -19.40
C PRO A 564 -20.18 21.21 -19.98
N ASN A 565 -20.00 21.51 -21.25
CA ASN A 565 -20.67 22.66 -21.91
C ASN A 565 -22.19 22.49 -22.00
N SER A 566 -22.65 21.28 -22.30
CA SER A 566 -24.08 20.96 -22.36
C SER A 566 -24.71 21.02 -20.96
N LEU A 567 -24.00 20.51 -19.94
CA LEU A 567 -24.43 20.59 -18.56
C LEU A 567 -24.53 22.05 -18.09
N ALA A 568 -23.52 22.89 -18.39
CA ALA A 568 -23.52 24.31 -18.04
C ALA A 568 -24.67 25.07 -18.74
N ALA A 569 -24.90 24.82 -20.05
CA ALA A 569 -26.01 25.39 -20.80
C ALA A 569 -27.36 25.00 -20.20
N SER A 570 -27.53 23.72 -19.81
CA SER A 570 -28.81 23.26 -19.22
C SER A 570 -29.07 23.92 -17.85
N VAL A 571 -28.04 24.06 -17.01
CA VAL A 571 -28.16 24.78 -15.72
C VAL A 571 -28.48 26.24 -15.93
N TYR A 572 -27.74 26.91 -16.83
CA TYR A 572 -27.97 28.32 -17.16
C TYR A 572 -29.40 28.60 -17.65
N LEU A 573 -29.88 27.81 -18.61
CA LEU A 573 -31.23 27.98 -19.17
C LEU A 573 -32.30 27.67 -18.13
N ARG A 574 -32.10 26.68 -17.25
CA ARG A 574 -33.05 26.35 -16.21
C ARG A 574 -33.14 27.45 -15.14
N GLU A 575 -32.01 27.93 -14.64
CA GLU A 575 -31.99 28.97 -13.61
C GLU A 575 -32.54 30.31 -14.15
N ASN A 576 -32.44 30.54 -15.45
CA ASN A 576 -33.04 31.70 -16.14
C ASN A 576 -34.50 31.46 -16.59
N GLY A 577 -35.14 30.37 -16.21
CA GLY A 577 -36.53 30.08 -16.54
C GLY A 577 -36.82 29.87 -18.03
N ARG A 578 -35.81 29.48 -18.82
CA ARG A 578 -35.91 29.25 -20.27
C ARG A 578 -36.17 27.79 -20.64
N ILE A 579 -35.99 26.89 -19.71
CA ILE A 579 -36.21 25.45 -19.86
C ILE A 579 -36.73 24.84 -18.53
N THR A 580 -37.61 23.87 -18.61
CA THR A 580 -38.07 23.10 -17.43
C THR A 580 -37.02 22.07 -17.01
N ARG A 581 -37.13 21.54 -15.76
CA ARG A 581 -36.23 20.49 -15.26
C ARG A 581 -36.28 19.24 -16.15
N GLU A 582 -37.45 18.80 -16.54
CA GLU A 582 -37.63 17.63 -17.40
C GLU A 582 -37.03 17.86 -18.80
N GLY A 583 -37.29 19.04 -19.42
CA GLY A 583 -36.68 19.40 -20.69
C GLY A 583 -35.17 19.50 -20.64
N ALA A 584 -34.60 20.03 -19.54
CA ALA A 584 -33.17 20.08 -19.35
C ALA A 584 -32.55 18.67 -19.33
N GLN A 585 -33.19 17.72 -18.66
CA GLN A 585 -32.74 16.35 -18.54
C GLN A 585 -32.82 15.59 -19.88
N GLU A 586 -33.91 15.76 -20.63
CA GLU A 586 -34.10 15.13 -21.94
C GLU A 586 -33.09 15.68 -22.96
N LEU A 587 -32.95 17.01 -23.06
CA LEU A 587 -32.05 17.64 -24.02
C LEU A 587 -30.57 17.43 -23.68
N LEU A 588 -30.23 17.20 -22.40
CA LEU A 588 -28.88 16.86 -22.03
C LEU A 588 -28.46 15.49 -22.58
N SER A 589 -29.39 14.52 -22.66
CA SER A 589 -29.12 13.21 -23.25
C SER A 589 -28.85 13.28 -24.77
N GLU A 590 -29.50 14.23 -25.47
CA GLU A 590 -29.39 14.44 -26.92
C GLU A 590 -28.36 15.51 -27.33
N SER A 591 -27.63 16.09 -26.34
CA SER A 591 -26.79 17.27 -26.53
C SER A 591 -25.81 17.14 -27.71
N ILE A 592 -25.58 18.28 -28.40
CA ILE A 592 -24.62 18.40 -29.50
C ILE A 592 -23.22 18.78 -28.99
N GLU A 593 -22.20 18.52 -29.80
CA GLU A 593 -20.86 19.05 -29.57
C GLU A 593 -20.74 20.46 -30.16
N GLY A 594 -19.98 21.33 -29.49
CA GLY A 594 -19.71 22.68 -29.95
C GLY A 594 -19.30 23.65 -28.85
N ASP A 595 -19.17 24.92 -29.24
CA ASP A 595 -18.98 25.98 -28.26
C ASP A 595 -20.24 26.21 -27.42
N ILE A 596 -20.08 26.89 -26.31
CA ILE A 596 -21.14 27.01 -25.31
C ILE A 596 -22.32 27.85 -25.83
N ASP A 597 -22.07 28.89 -26.63
CA ASP A 597 -23.12 29.74 -27.16
C ASP A 597 -24.02 28.98 -28.14
N ARG A 598 -23.42 28.18 -29.03
CA ARG A 598 -24.14 27.30 -29.95
C ARG A 598 -25.00 26.26 -29.22
N ILE A 599 -24.49 25.70 -28.13
CA ILE A 599 -25.22 24.70 -27.34
C ILE A 599 -26.40 25.36 -26.62
N VAL A 600 -26.22 26.57 -26.06
CA VAL A 600 -27.28 27.34 -25.40
C VAL A 600 -28.39 27.68 -26.41
N ASP A 601 -28.04 28.17 -27.59
CA ASP A 601 -29.01 28.51 -28.64
C ASP A 601 -29.79 27.29 -29.13
N TRP A 602 -29.08 26.16 -29.33
CA TRP A 602 -29.70 24.92 -29.73
C TRP A 602 -30.67 24.40 -28.65
N MET A 603 -30.24 24.31 -27.38
CA MET A 603 -31.10 23.83 -26.29
C MET A 603 -32.34 24.75 -26.11
N ALA A 604 -32.17 26.05 -26.20
CA ALA A 604 -33.29 26.98 -26.09
C ALA A 604 -34.30 26.83 -27.24
N SER A 605 -33.81 26.61 -28.47
CA SER A 605 -34.68 26.39 -29.65
C SER A 605 -35.44 25.07 -29.55
N GLU A 606 -34.74 23.96 -29.14
CA GLU A 606 -35.37 22.66 -28.94
C GLU A 606 -36.41 22.70 -27.79
N ALA A 607 -36.09 23.37 -26.68
CA ALA A 607 -37.01 23.56 -25.59
C ALA A 607 -38.31 24.24 -26.02
N GLN A 608 -38.17 25.27 -26.83
CA GLN A 608 -39.34 25.98 -27.36
C GLN A 608 -40.16 25.10 -28.33
N SER A 609 -39.49 24.37 -29.23
CA SER A 609 -40.16 23.51 -30.22
C SER A 609 -40.91 22.34 -29.59
N ARG A 610 -40.40 21.79 -28.47
CA ARG A 610 -40.96 20.62 -27.75
C ARG A 610 -41.85 20.98 -26.56
N GLY A 611 -42.06 22.28 -26.28
CA GLY A 611 -42.90 22.70 -25.16
C GLY A 611 -42.25 22.53 -23.76
N PHE A 612 -40.94 22.49 -23.71
CA PHE A 612 -40.18 22.40 -22.44
C PHE A 612 -39.90 23.79 -21.83
N VAL A 613 -40.61 24.79 -22.24
CA VAL A 613 -40.53 26.13 -21.65
C VAL A 613 -41.49 26.20 -20.46
N PRO A 614 -41.08 26.78 -19.32
CA PRO A 614 -41.97 26.90 -18.16
C PRO A 614 -43.26 27.65 -18.55
N ALA A 615 -44.40 27.10 -18.11
CA ALA A 615 -45.70 27.76 -18.29
C ALA A 615 -45.74 29.08 -17.51
N ASP A 616 -46.39 30.10 -18.07
CA ASP A 616 -46.63 31.34 -17.33
C ASP A 616 -47.61 31.15 -16.18
N SER A 617 -47.59 32.03 -15.19
CA SER A 617 -48.44 31.94 -14.02
C SER A 617 -49.93 31.85 -14.36
N SER A 618 -50.39 32.50 -15.43
CA SER A 618 -51.78 32.46 -15.83
C SER A 618 -52.19 31.09 -16.38
N SER A 619 -51.33 30.46 -17.16
CA SER A 619 -51.58 29.09 -17.67
C SER A 619 -51.58 28.03 -16.57
N ILE A 620 -50.78 28.20 -15.51
CA ILE A 620 -50.77 27.34 -14.35
C ILE A 620 -52.06 27.54 -13.53
N GLU A 621 -52.47 28.76 -13.25
CA GLU A 621 -53.70 29.12 -12.56
C GLU A 621 -54.94 28.56 -13.26
N ASP A 622 -55.01 28.75 -14.60
CA ASP A 622 -56.10 28.22 -15.43
C ASP A 622 -56.18 26.68 -15.37
N ALA A 623 -55.04 26.00 -15.44
CA ALA A 623 -54.95 24.55 -15.35
C ALA A 623 -55.37 24.03 -13.97
N VAL A 624 -54.95 24.72 -12.91
CA VAL A 624 -55.33 24.39 -11.52
C VAL A 624 -56.83 24.62 -11.33
N GLU A 625 -57.38 25.75 -11.74
CA GLU A 625 -58.82 26.04 -11.62
C GLU A 625 -59.68 25.03 -12.39
N GLU A 626 -59.30 24.64 -13.58
CA GLU A 626 -60.05 23.67 -14.37
C GLU A 626 -60.04 22.29 -13.72
N ILE A 627 -58.91 21.83 -13.17
CA ILE A 627 -58.84 20.56 -12.47
C ILE A 627 -59.62 20.61 -11.17
N LEU A 628 -59.52 21.69 -10.42
CA LEU A 628 -60.29 21.86 -9.18
C LEU A 628 -61.81 21.83 -9.42
N ARG A 629 -62.31 22.50 -10.49
CA ARG A 629 -63.73 22.45 -10.89
C ARG A 629 -64.18 21.06 -11.26
N GLY A 630 -63.31 20.23 -11.87
CA GLY A 630 -63.62 18.86 -12.21
C GLY A 630 -63.56 17.86 -11.04
N ARG A 631 -62.95 18.26 -9.91
CA ARG A 631 -62.65 17.39 -8.76
C ARG A 631 -63.11 17.93 -7.41
N GLU A 632 -64.14 18.80 -7.37
CA GLU A 632 -64.62 19.43 -6.13
C GLU A 632 -65.04 18.45 -5.03
N GLU A 633 -65.68 17.33 -5.37
CA GLU A 633 -66.03 16.29 -4.40
C GLU A 633 -64.81 15.60 -3.82
N PHE A 634 -63.81 15.29 -4.62
CA PHE A 634 -62.54 14.68 -4.21
C PHE A 634 -61.78 15.57 -3.23
N VAL A 635 -61.79 16.91 -3.49
CA VAL A 635 -61.15 17.89 -2.60
C VAL A 635 -61.89 17.98 -1.27
N LYS A 636 -63.26 17.94 -1.28
CA LYS A 636 -64.07 17.94 -0.05
C LYS A 636 -63.89 16.71 0.78
N GLU A 637 -63.70 15.54 0.17
CA GLU A 637 -63.49 14.27 0.87
C GLU A 637 -62.06 14.16 1.50
N ARG A 638 -61.04 14.58 0.81
CA ARG A 638 -59.64 14.37 1.21
C ARG A 638 -58.93 15.58 1.79
N GLY A 639 -59.51 16.78 1.70
CA GLY A 639 -58.87 18.00 2.19
C GLY A 639 -57.45 18.19 1.63
N LEU A 640 -56.49 18.50 2.48
CA LEU A 640 -55.08 18.64 2.09
C LEU A 640 -54.44 17.36 1.51
N GLY A 641 -55.01 16.18 1.77
CA GLY A 641 -54.57 14.92 1.18
C GLY A 641 -54.89 14.76 -0.31
N ALA A 642 -55.70 15.64 -0.88
CA ALA A 642 -55.97 15.70 -2.32
C ALA A 642 -54.87 16.41 -3.12
N MET A 643 -54.00 17.18 -2.45
CA MET A 643 -53.01 18.04 -3.11
C MET A 643 -52.02 17.26 -3.97
N GLY A 644 -51.46 16.13 -3.48
CA GLY A 644 -50.52 15.31 -4.23
C GLY A 644 -51.08 14.71 -5.54
N PRO A 645 -52.24 14.02 -5.49
CA PRO A 645 -52.90 13.51 -6.70
C PRO A 645 -53.31 14.60 -7.68
N LEU A 646 -53.85 15.73 -7.20
CA LEU A 646 -54.23 16.86 -8.09
C LEU A 646 -53.02 17.56 -8.74
N MET A 647 -51.94 17.69 -8.00
CA MET A 647 -50.67 18.17 -8.55
C MET A 647 -50.16 17.28 -9.70
N GLY A 648 -50.31 15.94 -9.56
CA GLY A 648 -50.01 15.03 -10.66
C GLY A 648 -50.85 15.28 -11.94
N GLU A 649 -52.18 15.53 -11.75
CA GLU A 649 -53.06 15.84 -12.86
C GLU A 649 -52.76 17.21 -13.53
N VAL A 650 -52.37 18.23 -12.73
CA VAL A 650 -51.93 19.52 -13.21
C VAL A 650 -50.64 19.38 -14.02
N MET A 651 -49.66 18.67 -13.50
CA MET A 651 -48.39 18.39 -14.19
C MET A 651 -48.60 17.63 -15.49
N GLN A 652 -49.48 16.63 -15.49
CA GLN A 652 -49.82 15.90 -16.73
C GLN A 652 -50.52 16.78 -17.77
N LYS A 653 -51.39 17.68 -17.35
CA LYS A 653 -52.09 18.60 -18.23
C LYS A 653 -51.16 19.64 -18.83
N LEU A 654 -50.19 20.14 -18.09
CA LEU A 654 -49.17 21.09 -18.53
C LEU A 654 -48.04 20.45 -19.34
N GLY A 655 -48.06 19.13 -19.51
CA GLY A 655 -47.19 18.42 -20.46
C GLY A 655 -45.69 18.65 -20.29
N GLY A 656 -45.18 18.75 -19.04
CA GLY A 656 -43.77 19.01 -18.77
C GLY A 656 -43.36 20.49 -18.80
N SER A 657 -44.33 21.41 -18.96
CA SER A 657 -44.08 22.86 -18.92
C SER A 657 -44.21 23.49 -17.54
N ALA A 658 -44.45 22.70 -16.48
CA ALA A 658 -44.48 23.16 -15.11
C ALA A 658 -43.51 22.39 -14.24
N ASP A 659 -42.84 23.05 -13.28
CA ASP A 659 -42.02 22.43 -12.27
C ASP A 659 -42.89 22.18 -11.00
N GLY A 660 -42.81 21.01 -10.40
CA GLY A 660 -43.64 20.63 -9.23
C GLY A 660 -43.30 21.36 -7.92
N LYS A 661 -42.50 22.40 -7.97
CA LYS A 661 -42.27 23.37 -6.92
C LYS A 661 -43.14 24.60 -7.16
#